data_1bb9b60f7a363d1cee5c933ce4779651
#
_entry.id   1bb9b60f7a363d1cee5c933ce4779651
#
_cell.length_a   1.000
_cell.length_b   1.000
_cell.length_c   1.000
_cell.angle_alpha   90.00
_cell.angle_beta   90.00
_cell.angle_gamma   90.00
#
_symmetry.space_group_name_H-M   'P 1'
#
loop_
_entity.id
_entity.type
_entity.pdbx_description
1 polymer ?
#
loop_
_entity_poly.entity_id
_entity_poly.type
_entity_poly.pdbx_seq_one_letter_code
_entity_poly.pdbx_strand_id
1 'polypeptide(L)'
;MKKITVTLFLLLFANSVYSQKKPLDHSVYDSWKSVGSISMSDDGTFITYTVREQEGDGYVEVLNSKTLEKKSVQRAEQPVLTPDGKYLIASIKPFFAETKEAQRKKLKPDQMPKDTLGIYNCLTGELVKHPFLESFKKGLYGNKYIAYQTKMPADTTKGKEPVKKDKKAGSDLMVFHLESGTTDTLKAVSEYSFSLGGDSLFVVRRPGLQDSLLDAGLFMYTPKNKELRTIYTSDSGQTVKLPVISQDNRHLAFLVKPDSTKTGNDSASIFYYTEGFPSAEVLIENEHIKDGWQISDNREPVFSKSGHRIFFGIAPVRPVKDTTLLEADIARLDIWHYRDNYVQPQQLVNLKRELEKSYLCVADLGKEQEIRQLAQEEYPQVHVPCEHDADWGYSVSDYNYQLESMWSADPRADLYIINVTDGTSELVLKDHYISNVGASPEGKYLVWYNNLDSLWYSYNRANKKIVCITPDMPVSFANELHDTPEMARSYGYSAWAEGDKAVYLNDRYDVWQIDPSGQTPPVALTEGLGRREEITFRIARPDYVVYPPGVRRLEKETIKAGATVYFSAFDEKTKENGVYYTKTARRKSGKNDAMKACIKEPMTFNDLNRSTESGVICYIKHNFENSPDVWITKDKFKTQQKITDINPQQKLYNWGTAELIRWKSTFGRELEGILYKPENFDPARKYPMLVYFYERNSHTLYTYKSPAPSRSTINIPFFVSNEYLVFVPDIIYREGHPGQSALDCIVPGVEKLI
;
A
#
# COMPACT_ATOMS: atom_id res chain seq x y z
N MET A 1 54.63 -60.07 9.45
CA MET A 1 54.35 -58.67 9.77
C MET A 1 54.60 -57.75 8.58
N LYS A 2 53.86 -57.92 7.47
CA LYS A 2 53.94 -57.04 6.25
C LYS A 2 52.59 -56.87 5.54
N LYS A 3 51.46 -57.02 6.22
CA LYS A 3 50.08 -56.80 5.60
C LYS A 3 49.23 -55.80 6.32
N ILE A 4 49.66 -55.03 7.32
CA ILE A 4 48.88 -54.09 8.11
C ILE A 4 49.16 -52.62 7.71
N THR A 5 50.22 -52.31 7.00
CA THR A 5 50.68 -50.95 6.74
C THR A 5 50.09 -50.35 5.46
N VAL A 6 49.45 -51.10 4.56
CA VAL A 6 48.86 -50.61 3.30
C VAL A 6 47.41 -50.19 3.47
N THR A 7 46.67 -50.71 4.45
CA THR A 7 45.26 -50.39 4.69
C THR A 7 45.06 -49.05 5.41
N LEU A 8 46.05 -48.52 6.11
CA LEU A 8 45.96 -47.27 6.83
C LEU A 8 46.22 -46.02 5.95
N PHE A 9 46.86 -46.16 4.79
CA PHE A 9 47.09 -45.06 3.85
C PHE A 9 45.94 -44.82 2.86
N LEU A 10 45.04 -45.77 2.69
CA LEU A 10 43.84 -45.64 1.85
C LEU A 10 42.64 -45.02 2.57
N LEU A 11 42.68 -44.92 3.91
CA LEU A 11 41.62 -44.30 4.73
C LEU A 11 41.83 -42.80 4.97
N LEU A 12 42.96 -42.23 4.63
CA LEU A 12 43.29 -40.80 4.79
C LEU A 12 43.04 -39.96 3.54
N PHE A 13 42.67 -40.54 2.40
CA PHE A 13 42.32 -39.83 1.16
C PHE A 13 40.82 -39.76 0.87
N ALA A 14 39.94 -40.23 1.76
CA ALA A 14 38.50 -40.33 1.53
C ALA A 14 37.71 -39.17 2.14
N ASN A 15 38.32 -38.11 2.64
CA ASN A 15 37.61 -37.01 3.26
C ASN A 15 38.06 -35.64 2.76
N SER A 16 37.90 -35.35 1.51
CA SER A 16 37.90 -33.97 1.00
C SER A 16 37.28 -33.92 -0.41
N VAL A 17 36.16 -34.55 -0.65
CA VAL A 17 35.31 -34.09 -1.73
C VAL A 17 34.49 -32.93 -1.16
N TYR A 18 35.12 -31.78 -1.00
CA TYR A 18 34.39 -30.53 -0.97
C TYR A 18 33.71 -30.47 -2.32
N SER A 19 32.39 -30.71 -2.33
CA SER A 19 31.60 -30.43 -3.51
C SER A 19 31.83 -28.98 -3.94
N GLN A 20 32.55 -28.80 -5.05
CA GLN A 20 32.83 -27.47 -5.58
C GLN A 20 31.50 -26.82 -5.82
N LYS A 21 31.24 -25.66 -5.18
CA LYS A 21 30.00 -24.88 -5.41
C LYS A 21 29.87 -24.51 -6.89
N LYS A 22 28.66 -24.52 -7.37
CA LYS A 22 28.36 -24.24 -8.79
C LYS A 22 28.21 -22.74 -9.03
N PRO A 23 28.58 -22.23 -10.22
CA PRO A 23 28.14 -20.90 -10.62
C PRO A 23 26.62 -20.88 -10.80
N LEU A 24 25.99 -19.74 -10.55
CA LEU A 24 24.59 -19.51 -10.87
C LEU A 24 24.41 -19.49 -12.40
N ASP A 25 23.38 -20.16 -12.89
CA ASP A 25 22.87 -20.03 -14.25
C ASP A 25 21.39 -19.64 -14.25
N HIS A 26 20.81 -19.39 -15.42
CA HIS A 26 19.42 -18.93 -15.53
C HIS A 26 18.39 -19.98 -15.12
N SER A 27 18.77 -21.27 -15.05
CA SER A 27 17.84 -22.37 -14.71
C SER A 27 17.37 -22.33 -13.25
N VAL A 28 18.10 -21.61 -12.38
CA VAL A 28 17.75 -21.52 -10.96
C VAL A 28 16.66 -20.48 -10.66
N TYR A 29 16.41 -19.54 -11.57
CA TYR A 29 15.57 -18.40 -11.31
C TYR A 29 14.15 -18.77 -10.93
N ASP A 30 13.55 -19.68 -11.70
CA ASP A 30 12.14 -20.08 -11.53
C ASP A 30 11.86 -20.64 -10.14
N SER A 31 12.77 -21.41 -9.58
CA SER A 31 12.66 -22.06 -8.27
C SER A 31 13.10 -21.17 -7.09
N TRP A 32 13.64 -19.98 -7.36
CA TRP A 32 14.08 -19.08 -6.30
C TRP A 32 12.89 -18.48 -5.58
N LYS A 33 12.87 -18.57 -4.27
CA LYS A 33 11.72 -18.23 -3.44
C LYS A 33 11.83 -16.84 -2.83
N SER A 34 10.68 -16.23 -2.65
CA SER A 34 10.49 -15.01 -1.88
C SER A 34 9.49 -15.23 -0.75
N VAL A 35 9.61 -14.44 0.31
CA VAL A 35 8.67 -14.45 1.45
C VAL A 35 8.08 -13.06 1.65
N GLY A 36 6.81 -13.00 2.05
CA GLY A 36 6.12 -11.73 2.29
C GLY A 36 4.70 -11.90 2.82
N SER A 37 3.91 -10.85 2.78
CA SER A 37 2.49 -10.82 3.21
C SER A 37 2.28 -11.39 4.61
N ILE A 38 3.04 -10.85 5.59
CA ILE A 38 2.89 -11.26 6.99
C ILE A 38 1.57 -10.74 7.55
N SER A 39 0.77 -11.62 8.16
CA SER A 39 -0.40 -11.29 8.96
C SER A 39 -0.32 -12.01 10.31
N MET A 40 -0.97 -11.44 11.33
CA MET A 40 -1.01 -12.10 12.65
C MET A 40 -2.38 -11.92 13.32
N SER A 41 -2.71 -12.82 14.25
CA SER A 41 -3.84 -12.67 15.14
C SER A 41 -3.59 -11.56 16.15
N ASP A 42 -4.65 -10.99 16.72
CA ASP A 42 -4.56 -9.87 17.68
C ASP A 42 -3.67 -10.24 18.89
N ASP A 43 -3.79 -11.48 19.38
CA ASP A 43 -2.96 -12.02 20.47
C ASP A 43 -1.55 -12.48 20.02
N GLY A 44 -1.25 -12.44 18.73
CA GLY A 44 0.03 -12.88 18.16
C GLY A 44 0.30 -14.39 18.22
N THR A 45 -0.72 -15.20 18.55
CA THR A 45 -0.59 -16.67 18.63
C THR A 45 -0.37 -17.28 17.26
N PHE A 46 -1.16 -16.87 16.26
CA PHE A 46 -1.01 -17.34 14.89
C PHE A 46 -0.48 -16.24 13.99
N ILE A 47 0.51 -16.61 13.20
CA ILE A 47 1.17 -15.76 12.22
C ILE A 47 1.12 -16.47 10.88
N THR A 48 0.76 -15.76 9.82
CA THR A 48 0.78 -16.29 8.46
C THR A 48 1.73 -15.50 7.59
N TYR A 49 2.38 -16.16 6.65
CA TYR A 49 3.21 -15.54 5.62
C TYR A 49 3.14 -16.34 4.32
N THR A 50 3.33 -15.64 3.20
CA THR A 50 3.37 -16.28 1.88
C THR A 50 4.79 -16.60 1.48
N VAL A 51 4.98 -17.76 0.87
CA VAL A 51 6.23 -18.16 0.19
C VAL A 51 5.90 -18.41 -1.26
N ARG A 52 6.61 -17.74 -2.18
CA ARG A 52 6.38 -17.85 -3.62
C ARG A 52 7.66 -18.19 -4.35
N GLU A 53 7.58 -19.09 -5.30
CA GLU A 53 8.58 -19.27 -6.35
C GLU A 53 8.41 -18.19 -7.42
N GLN A 54 9.45 -17.88 -8.18
CA GLN A 54 9.31 -16.90 -9.27
C GLN A 54 8.39 -17.44 -10.37
N GLU A 55 8.54 -18.71 -10.75
CA GLU A 55 7.68 -19.43 -11.67
C GLU A 55 7.37 -20.83 -11.09
N GLY A 56 6.33 -20.93 -10.27
CA GLY A 56 5.99 -22.17 -9.60
C GLY A 56 4.80 -22.06 -8.65
N ASP A 57 4.56 -23.13 -7.92
CA ASP A 57 3.51 -23.20 -6.92
C ASP A 57 4.02 -22.67 -5.57
N GLY A 58 3.42 -21.57 -5.11
CA GLY A 58 3.69 -21.02 -3.78
C GLY A 58 2.85 -21.69 -2.68
N TYR A 59 2.95 -21.18 -1.46
CA TYR A 59 2.13 -21.61 -0.33
C TYR A 59 2.00 -20.50 0.72
N VAL A 60 0.98 -20.62 1.56
CA VAL A 60 0.87 -19.83 2.80
C VAL A 60 1.24 -20.74 3.96
N GLU A 61 2.13 -20.28 4.81
CA GLU A 61 2.47 -20.97 6.05
C GLU A 61 1.74 -20.35 7.23
N VAL A 62 1.24 -21.19 8.12
CA VAL A 62 0.63 -20.83 9.41
C VAL A 62 1.61 -21.25 10.49
N LEU A 63 2.12 -20.28 11.22
CA LEU A 63 3.03 -20.48 12.36
C LEU A 63 2.25 -20.26 13.66
N ASN A 64 2.32 -21.23 14.57
CA ASN A 64 1.96 -20.98 15.97
C ASN A 64 3.19 -20.41 16.70
N SER A 65 3.12 -19.14 17.09
CA SER A 65 4.24 -18.43 17.71
C SER A 65 4.65 -18.98 19.09
N LYS A 66 3.75 -19.71 19.77
CA LYS A 66 3.99 -20.29 21.11
C LYS A 66 4.73 -21.63 21.02
N THR A 67 4.25 -22.50 20.13
CA THR A 67 4.82 -23.87 19.96
C THR A 67 5.87 -23.95 18.86
N LEU A 68 5.91 -22.97 17.95
CA LEU A 68 6.73 -22.92 16.74
C LEU A 68 6.34 -23.98 15.69
N GLU A 69 5.21 -24.62 15.87
CA GLU A 69 4.66 -25.54 14.88
C GLU A 69 4.24 -24.75 13.62
N LYS A 70 4.57 -25.32 12.47
CA LYS A 70 4.25 -24.76 11.14
C LYS A 70 3.39 -25.72 10.34
N LYS A 71 2.39 -25.17 9.65
CA LYS A 71 1.55 -25.90 8.70
C LYS A 71 1.42 -25.08 7.43
N SER A 72 1.52 -25.75 6.27
CA SER A 72 1.47 -25.09 4.98
C SER A 72 0.14 -25.37 4.27
N VAL A 73 -0.47 -24.33 3.72
CA VAL A 73 -1.57 -24.44 2.76
C VAL A 73 -1.00 -24.22 1.36
N GLN A 74 -0.87 -25.32 0.61
CA GLN A 74 -0.22 -25.32 -0.70
C GLN A 74 -1.03 -24.53 -1.73
N ARG A 75 -0.33 -23.76 -2.59
CA ARG A 75 -0.87 -22.90 -3.66
C ARG A 75 -1.82 -21.80 -3.16
N ALA A 76 -1.84 -21.55 -1.84
CA ALA A 76 -2.64 -20.49 -1.25
C ALA A 76 -2.02 -19.12 -1.52
N GLU A 77 -2.88 -18.17 -1.85
CA GLU A 77 -2.56 -16.75 -2.04
C GLU A 77 -3.61 -15.87 -1.36
N GLN A 78 -3.28 -14.58 -1.21
CA GLN A 78 -4.18 -13.60 -0.59
C GLN A 78 -4.70 -14.07 0.78
N PRO A 79 -3.82 -14.45 1.71
CA PRO A 79 -4.24 -14.96 3.01
C PRO A 79 -4.97 -13.88 3.81
N VAL A 80 -6.09 -14.26 4.40
CA VAL A 80 -6.86 -13.44 5.34
C VAL A 80 -7.03 -14.23 6.63
N LEU A 81 -6.27 -13.85 7.66
CA LEU A 81 -6.40 -14.44 8.99
C LEU A 81 -7.57 -13.79 9.72
N THR A 82 -8.37 -14.55 10.45
CA THR A 82 -9.37 -13.97 11.35
C THR A 82 -8.68 -13.27 12.53
N PRO A 83 -9.24 -12.17 13.10
CA PRO A 83 -8.62 -11.45 14.22
C PRO A 83 -8.28 -12.35 15.42
N ASP A 84 -9.15 -13.32 15.72
CA ASP A 84 -8.94 -14.32 16.78
C ASP A 84 -7.96 -15.44 16.41
N GLY A 85 -7.42 -15.42 15.18
CA GLY A 85 -6.45 -16.38 14.69
C GLY A 85 -6.95 -17.79 14.41
N LYS A 86 -8.27 -18.07 14.59
CA LYS A 86 -8.78 -19.44 14.46
C LYS A 86 -8.83 -19.94 13.02
N TYR A 87 -9.05 -19.03 12.05
CA TYR A 87 -9.21 -19.42 10.65
C TYR A 87 -8.32 -18.60 9.73
N LEU A 88 -7.66 -19.27 8.80
CA LEU A 88 -7.04 -18.70 7.61
C LEU A 88 -7.93 -18.95 6.41
N ILE A 89 -8.31 -17.91 5.71
CA ILE A 89 -9.04 -17.94 4.45
C ILE A 89 -8.08 -17.55 3.34
N ALA A 90 -8.05 -18.32 2.25
CA ALA A 90 -7.17 -18.03 1.13
C ALA A 90 -7.73 -18.53 -0.20
N SER A 91 -7.27 -17.92 -1.29
CA SER A 91 -7.47 -18.42 -2.65
C SER A 91 -6.39 -19.47 -2.95
N ILE A 92 -6.77 -20.70 -3.18
CA ILE A 92 -5.87 -21.79 -3.61
C ILE A 92 -5.85 -21.78 -5.13
N LYS A 93 -4.71 -21.44 -5.70
CA LYS A 93 -4.51 -21.37 -7.16
C LYS A 93 -4.54 -22.74 -7.82
N PRO A 94 -4.95 -22.87 -9.09
CA PRO A 94 -4.68 -24.04 -9.90
C PRO A 94 -3.18 -24.34 -9.92
N PHE A 95 -2.78 -25.55 -10.28
CA PHE A 95 -1.37 -25.83 -10.48
C PHE A 95 -0.76 -24.88 -11.52
N PHE A 96 0.44 -24.40 -11.23
CA PHE A 96 1.16 -23.50 -12.14
C PHE A 96 1.28 -24.12 -13.55
N ALA A 97 1.61 -25.41 -13.61
CA ALA A 97 1.71 -26.15 -14.88
C ALA A 97 0.40 -26.16 -15.68
N GLU A 98 -0.76 -26.33 -15.00
CA GLU A 98 -2.09 -26.29 -15.64
C GLU A 98 -2.40 -24.91 -16.20
N THR A 99 -2.07 -23.86 -15.44
CA THR A 99 -2.26 -22.47 -15.85
C THR A 99 -1.39 -22.13 -17.08
N LYS A 100 -0.11 -22.53 -17.08
CA LYS A 100 0.79 -22.34 -18.23
C LYS A 100 0.32 -23.10 -19.47
N GLU A 101 -0.18 -24.34 -19.31
CA GLU A 101 -0.73 -25.11 -20.41
C GLU A 101 -1.98 -24.47 -21.01
N ALA A 102 -2.89 -23.96 -20.17
CA ALA A 102 -4.06 -23.22 -20.61
C ALA A 102 -3.68 -21.94 -21.37
N GLN A 103 -2.64 -21.20 -20.92
CA GLN A 103 -2.09 -20.06 -21.62
C GLN A 103 -1.48 -20.42 -22.98
N ARG A 104 -0.72 -21.54 -23.07
CA ARG A 104 -0.16 -22.05 -24.33
C ARG A 104 -1.27 -22.40 -25.33
N LYS A 105 -2.37 -22.94 -24.85
CA LYS A 105 -3.58 -23.21 -25.63
C LYS A 105 -4.38 -21.97 -25.98
N LYS A 106 -3.99 -20.79 -25.48
CA LYS A 106 -4.67 -19.50 -25.64
C LYS A 106 -6.15 -19.55 -25.26
N LEU A 107 -6.46 -20.23 -24.16
CA LEU A 107 -7.82 -20.30 -23.65
C LEU A 107 -8.31 -18.91 -23.26
N LYS A 108 -9.62 -18.68 -23.45
CA LYS A 108 -10.25 -17.41 -23.03
C LYS A 108 -10.31 -17.32 -21.49
N PRO A 109 -10.44 -16.13 -20.90
CA PRO A 109 -10.49 -15.95 -19.45
C PRO A 109 -11.57 -16.78 -18.72
N ASP A 110 -12.70 -17.03 -19.37
CA ASP A 110 -13.80 -17.87 -18.85
C ASP A 110 -13.53 -19.38 -18.92
N GLN A 111 -12.53 -19.80 -19.70
CA GLN A 111 -12.09 -21.18 -19.90
C GLN A 111 -10.83 -21.51 -19.09
N MET A 112 -10.19 -20.51 -18.49
CA MET A 112 -8.99 -20.73 -17.67
C MET A 112 -9.33 -21.53 -16.40
N PRO A 113 -8.38 -22.35 -15.90
CA PRO A 113 -8.53 -23.00 -14.59
C PRO A 113 -8.90 -21.98 -13.51
N LYS A 114 -9.79 -22.37 -12.59
CA LYS A 114 -10.32 -21.48 -11.55
C LYS A 114 -9.71 -21.78 -10.20
N ASP A 115 -9.62 -20.74 -9.38
CA ASP A 115 -9.19 -20.83 -8.00
C ASP A 115 -10.14 -21.70 -7.17
N THR A 116 -9.68 -22.14 -6.02
CA THR A 116 -10.46 -22.85 -5.00
C THR A 116 -10.41 -22.02 -3.71
N LEU A 117 -11.54 -21.79 -3.06
CA LEU A 117 -11.54 -21.20 -1.72
C LEU A 117 -11.02 -22.24 -0.73
N GLY A 118 -9.98 -21.89 0.01
CA GLY A 118 -9.47 -22.67 1.14
C GLY A 118 -9.83 -22.00 2.46
N ILE A 119 -10.43 -22.77 3.37
CA ILE A 119 -10.72 -22.34 4.75
C ILE A 119 -9.98 -23.29 5.66
N TYR A 120 -8.90 -22.80 6.27
CA TYR A 120 -8.04 -23.60 7.13
C TYR A 120 -8.28 -23.24 8.61
N ASN A 121 -8.62 -24.25 9.41
CA ASN A 121 -8.74 -24.10 10.85
C ASN A 121 -7.35 -24.21 11.50
N CYS A 122 -6.85 -23.11 12.04
CA CYS A 122 -5.50 -23.03 12.62
C CYS A 122 -5.34 -23.87 13.90
N LEU A 123 -6.44 -24.20 14.59
CA LEU A 123 -6.40 -24.99 15.82
C LEU A 123 -6.38 -26.50 15.51
N THR A 124 -7.22 -26.97 14.58
CA THR A 124 -7.35 -28.40 14.26
C THR A 124 -6.48 -28.85 13.11
N GLY A 125 -6.06 -27.94 12.23
CA GLY A 125 -5.32 -28.24 11.00
C GLY A 125 -6.22 -28.72 9.85
N GLU A 126 -7.53 -28.65 9.99
CA GLU A 126 -8.48 -29.05 8.95
C GLU A 126 -8.54 -28.00 7.86
N LEU A 127 -8.56 -28.44 6.60
CA LEU A 127 -8.69 -27.59 5.41
C LEU A 127 -9.95 -27.95 4.62
N VAL A 128 -10.94 -27.08 4.64
CA VAL A 128 -12.15 -27.15 3.82
C VAL A 128 -11.89 -26.44 2.49
N LYS A 129 -12.33 -27.04 1.38
CA LYS A 129 -12.11 -26.53 0.01
C LYS A 129 -13.41 -26.39 -0.75
N HIS A 130 -13.63 -25.20 -1.36
CA HIS A 130 -14.74 -24.95 -2.26
C HIS A 130 -14.19 -24.58 -3.64
N PRO A 131 -14.34 -25.45 -4.66
CA PRO A 131 -13.76 -25.26 -5.99
C PRO A 131 -14.48 -24.18 -6.80
N PHE A 132 -13.83 -23.73 -7.87
CA PHE A 132 -14.34 -22.75 -8.84
C PHE A 132 -14.64 -21.38 -8.24
N LEU A 133 -13.79 -20.92 -7.35
CA LEU A 133 -13.92 -19.61 -6.71
C LEU A 133 -13.93 -18.48 -7.74
N GLU A 134 -14.92 -17.60 -7.64
CA GLU A 134 -15.01 -16.34 -8.38
C GLU A 134 -14.63 -15.16 -7.48
N SER A 135 -15.18 -15.14 -6.26
CA SER A 135 -14.90 -14.10 -5.27
C SER A 135 -15.18 -14.59 -3.86
N PHE A 136 -14.53 -14.01 -2.87
CA PHE A 136 -14.91 -14.18 -1.46
C PHE A 136 -14.70 -12.88 -0.68
N LYS A 137 -15.49 -12.68 0.36
CA LYS A 137 -15.37 -11.56 1.32
C LYS A 137 -15.71 -12.02 2.72
N LYS A 138 -15.14 -11.30 3.71
CA LYS A 138 -15.56 -11.36 5.12
C LYS A 138 -15.68 -9.95 5.69
N GLY A 139 -16.30 -9.77 6.82
CA GLY A 139 -16.22 -8.50 7.55
C GLY A 139 -14.78 -8.21 7.98
N LEU A 140 -14.38 -6.95 7.95
CA LEU A 140 -12.99 -6.56 8.26
C LEU A 140 -12.55 -7.11 9.63
N TYR A 141 -13.39 -6.94 10.64
CA TYR A 141 -13.18 -7.44 12.00
C TYR A 141 -13.98 -8.74 12.29
N GLY A 142 -14.62 -9.30 11.26
CA GLY A 142 -15.46 -10.50 11.39
C GLY A 142 -14.63 -11.78 11.52
N ASN A 143 -15.11 -12.69 12.34
CA ASN A 143 -14.48 -14.00 12.61
C ASN A 143 -15.46 -15.17 12.57
N LYS A 144 -16.72 -14.95 12.11
CA LYS A 144 -17.78 -15.98 12.13
C LYS A 144 -18.24 -16.43 10.75
N TYR A 145 -18.25 -15.53 9.77
CA TYR A 145 -18.87 -15.76 8.46
C TYR A 145 -17.97 -15.36 7.32
N ILE A 146 -18.08 -16.12 6.22
CA ILE A 146 -17.49 -15.80 4.92
C ILE A 146 -18.59 -15.90 3.88
N ALA A 147 -18.63 -14.97 2.93
CA ALA A 147 -19.46 -15.09 1.75
C ALA A 147 -18.57 -15.31 0.52
N TYR A 148 -18.97 -16.20 -0.38
CA TYR A 148 -18.23 -16.50 -1.59
C TYR A 148 -19.14 -16.91 -2.75
N GLN A 149 -18.69 -16.66 -3.97
CA GLN A 149 -19.33 -17.09 -5.20
C GLN A 149 -18.42 -18.05 -5.95
N THR A 150 -19.05 -19.01 -6.67
CA THR A 150 -18.35 -19.96 -7.52
C THR A 150 -18.88 -19.88 -8.95
N LYS A 151 -17.98 -20.14 -9.92
CA LYS A 151 -18.31 -20.13 -11.34
C LYS A 151 -17.52 -21.21 -12.06
N MET A 152 -18.21 -22.24 -12.53
CA MET A 152 -17.58 -23.28 -13.33
C MET A 152 -16.98 -22.71 -14.63
N PRO A 153 -15.83 -23.23 -15.09
CA PRO A 153 -15.29 -22.91 -16.40
C PRO A 153 -16.30 -23.23 -17.51
N ALA A 154 -16.28 -22.44 -18.59
CA ALA A 154 -17.10 -22.70 -19.74
C ALA A 154 -16.70 -24.04 -20.42
N ASP A 155 -17.66 -24.91 -20.69
CA ASP A 155 -17.43 -26.22 -21.35
C ASP A 155 -17.08 -25.99 -22.83
N THR A 156 -15.88 -26.38 -23.23
CA THR A 156 -15.37 -26.23 -24.60
C THR A 156 -15.84 -27.34 -25.54
N THR A 157 -16.45 -28.43 -25.00
CA THR A 157 -16.76 -29.65 -25.78
C THR A 157 -18.19 -29.69 -26.32
N LYS A 158 -19.07 -28.84 -25.80
CA LYS A 158 -20.47 -28.78 -26.25
C LYS A 158 -20.67 -27.66 -27.25
N GLY A 159 -20.72 -28.03 -28.54
CA GLY A 159 -21.07 -27.16 -29.66
C GLY A 159 -22.55 -26.72 -29.70
N LYS A 160 -23.15 -26.40 -28.54
CA LYS A 160 -24.44 -25.72 -28.44
C LYS A 160 -24.19 -24.23 -28.43
N GLU A 161 -24.88 -23.49 -29.29
CA GLU A 161 -24.94 -22.03 -29.20
C GLU A 161 -25.14 -21.62 -27.74
N PRO A 162 -24.35 -20.68 -27.23
CA PRO A 162 -24.57 -20.19 -25.88
C PRO A 162 -25.98 -19.63 -25.82
N VAL A 163 -26.84 -20.24 -25.02
CA VAL A 163 -28.05 -19.56 -24.56
C VAL A 163 -27.59 -18.15 -24.16
N LYS A 164 -28.18 -17.12 -24.75
CA LYS A 164 -27.85 -15.72 -24.39
C LYS A 164 -28.12 -15.57 -22.90
N LYS A 165 -27.09 -15.90 -22.07
CA LYS A 165 -27.14 -15.60 -20.64
C LYS A 165 -27.16 -14.10 -20.54
N ASP A 166 -28.11 -13.57 -19.81
CA ASP A 166 -28.06 -12.19 -19.40
C ASP A 166 -26.72 -11.98 -18.67
N LYS A 167 -25.80 -11.25 -19.31
CA LYS A 167 -24.43 -11.03 -18.77
C LYS A 167 -24.44 -10.28 -17.43
N LYS A 168 -25.57 -9.72 -17.06
CA LYS A 168 -25.77 -8.93 -15.86
C LYS A 168 -26.48 -9.69 -14.72
N ALA A 169 -27.05 -10.88 -14.98
CA ALA A 169 -27.73 -11.66 -13.96
C ALA A 169 -26.76 -12.12 -12.86
N GLY A 170 -27.21 -12.06 -11.63
CA GLY A 170 -26.45 -12.52 -10.46
C GLY A 170 -26.33 -14.05 -10.42
N SER A 171 -25.42 -14.54 -9.60
CA SER A 171 -25.21 -15.97 -9.31
C SER A 171 -25.53 -16.29 -7.84
N ASP A 172 -25.49 -17.58 -7.49
CA ASP A 172 -25.66 -18.00 -6.10
C ASP A 172 -24.50 -17.52 -5.24
N LEU A 173 -24.81 -16.93 -4.09
CA LEU A 173 -23.87 -16.55 -3.05
C LEU A 173 -23.97 -17.51 -1.89
N MET A 174 -22.89 -18.16 -1.53
CA MET A 174 -22.77 -19.04 -0.38
C MET A 174 -22.26 -18.24 0.83
N VAL A 175 -22.94 -18.39 1.97
CA VAL A 175 -22.53 -17.82 3.26
C VAL A 175 -22.11 -18.95 4.17
N PHE A 176 -20.82 -19.11 4.39
CA PHE A 176 -20.24 -20.18 5.19
C PHE A 176 -20.05 -19.74 6.63
N HIS A 177 -20.53 -20.54 7.56
CA HIS A 177 -20.38 -20.36 9.00
C HIS A 177 -19.10 -21.06 9.46
N LEU A 178 -18.10 -20.30 9.84
CA LEU A 178 -16.76 -20.81 10.16
C LEU A 178 -16.76 -21.83 11.30
N GLU A 179 -17.56 -21.63 12.33
CA GLU A 179 -17.57 -22.49 13.53
C GLU A 179 -18.37 -23.78 13.32
N SER A 180 -19.54 -23.69 12.68
CA SER A 180 -20.42 -24.86 12.46
C SER A 180 -20.13 -25.63 11.19
N GLY A 181 -19.39 -25.05 10.24
CA GLY A 181 -19.15 -25.64 8.91
C GLY A 181 -20.38 -25.67 7.99
N THR A 182 -21.50 -25.02 8.37
CA THR A 182 -22.73 -24.99 7.57
C THR A 182 -22.69 -23.85 6.55
N THR A 183 -23.50 -23.98 5.49
CA THR A 183 -23.59 -23.00 4.42
C THR A 183 -25.04 -22.64 4.14
N ASP A 184 -25.31 -21.33 4.09
CA ASP A 184 -26.57 -20.79 3.58
C ASP A 184 -26.36 -20.33 2.13
N THR A 185 -27.44 -20.34 1.32
CA THR A 185 -27.36 -19.93 -0.08
C THR A 185 -28.35 -18.82 -0.37
N LEU A 186 -27.84 -17.70 -0.90
CA LEU A 186 -28.64 -16.58 -1.39
C LEU A 186 -28.61 -16.57 -2.92
N LYS A 187 -29.80 -16.50 -3.54
CA LYS A 187 -29.97 -16.62 -4.98
C LYS A 187 -29.78 -15.29 -5.72
N ALA A 188 -29.31 -15.35 -6.96
CA ALA A 188 -29.27 -14.24 -7.92
C ALA A 188 -28.50 -13.00 -7.42
N VAL A 189 -27.40 -13.18 -6.71
CA VAL A 189 -26.57 -12.09 -6.17
C VAL A 189 -25.55 -11.63 -7.19
N SER A 190 -25.57 -10.35 -7.55
CA SER A 190 -24.60 -9.70 -8.45
C SER A 190 -23.42 -9.06 -7.70
N GLU A 191 -23.70 -8.47 -6.54
CA GLU A 191 -22.69 -7.82 -5.69
C GLU A 191 -23.01 -8.08 -4.22
N TYR A 192 -21.98 -8.09 -3.35
CA TYR A 192 -22.16 -8.29 -1.92
C TYR A 192 -21.03 -7.65 -1.11
N SER A 193 -21.33 -7.26 0.14
CA SER A 193 -20.34 -6.78 1.11
C SER A 193 -20.83 -7.02 2.54
N PHE A 194 -19.90 -7.27 3.46
CA PHE A 194 -20.21 -7.34 4.88
C PHE A 194 -20.17 -5.95 5.55
N SER A 195 -20.90 -5.80 6.65
CA SER A 195 -20.60 -4.78 7.65
C SER A 195 -19.17 -4.98 8.18
N LEU A 196 -18.56 -3.95 8.78
CA LEU A 196 -17.19 -4.03 9.30
C LEU A 196 -17.02 -5.18 10.31
N GLY A 197 -17.98 -5.36 11.20
CA GLY A 197 -18.00 -6.45 12.18
C GLY A 197 -18.32 -7.82 11.62
N GLY A 198 -18.89 -7.89 10.42
CA GLY A 198 -19.23 -9.15 9.74
C GLY A 198 -20.54 -9.78 10.20
N ASP A 199 -21.35 -9.11 11.03
CA ASP A 199 -22.63 -9.64 11.54
C ASP A 199 -23.80 -9.47 10.55
N SER A 200 -23.67 -8.55 9.59
CA SER A 200 -24.63 -8.30 8.50
C SER A 200 -23.95 -8.38 7.15
N LEU A 201 -24.65 -8.92 6.17
CA LEU A 201 -24.24 -9.06 4.78
C LEU A 201 -25.22 -8.32 3.87
N PHE A 202 -24.74 -7.33 3.12
CA PHE A 202 -25.51 -6.62 2.12
C PHE A 202 -25.34 -7.29 0.77
N VAL A 203 -26.45 -7.54 0.08
CA VAL A 203 -26.45 -8.22 -1.22
C VAL A 203 -27.30 -7.43 -2.20
N VAL A 204 -26.77 -7.20 -3.38
CA VAL A 204 -27.53 -6.72 -4.54
C VAL A 204 -28.00 -7.93 -5.31
N ARG A 205 -29.32 -8.12 -5.39
CA ARG A 205 -29.93 -9.20 -6.15
C ARG A 205 -30.32 -8.69 -7.55
N ARG A 206 -29.93 -9.46 -8.55
CA ARG A 206 -30.28 -9.22 -9.95
C ARG A 206 -30.72 -10.53 -10.60
N PRO A 207 -32.03 -10.86 -10.53
CA PRO A 207 -32.55 -12.11 -11.07
C PRO A 207 -32.40 -12.16 -12.59
N GLY A 208 -32.05 -13.36 -13.09
CA GLY A 208 -32.09 -13.66 -14.52
C GLY A 208 -33.46 -14.28 -14.90
N LEU A 209 -33.62 -14.66 -16.16
CA LEU A 209 -34.86 -15.28 -16.66
C LEU A 209 -35.29 -16.54 -15.87
N GLN A 210 -34.33 -17.29 -15.29
CA GLN A 210 -34.61 -18.49 -14.51
C GLN A 210 -35.09 -18.20 -13.09
N ASP A 211 -34.76 -17.02 -12.57
CA ASP A 211 -35.05 -16.57 -11.21
C ASP A 211 -36.06 -15.39 -11.21
N SER A 212 -36.87 -15.28 -12.27
CA SER A 212 -37.80 -14.15 -12.52
C SER A 212 -38.86 -13.92 -11.43
N LEU A 213 -39.04 -14.86 -10.53
CA LEU A 213 -39.94 -14.75 -9.38
C LEU A 213 -39.29 -14.07 -8.16
N LEU A 214 -37.99 -13.82 -8.21
CA LEU A 214 -37.26 -13.14 -7.12
C LEU A 214 -37.25 -11.63 -7.36
N ASP A 215 -37.42 -10.87 -6.29
CA ASP A 215 -37.30 -9.42 -6.34
C ASP A 215 -35.83 -9.03 -6.59
N ALA A 216 -35.62 -8.02 -7.45
CA ALA A 216 -34.37 -7.34 -7.66
C ALA A 216 -34.22 -6.19 -6.64
N GLY A 217 -32.97 -5.83 -6.26
CA GLY A 217 -32.72 -4.72 -5.36
C GLY A 217 -31.62 -4.98 -4.36
N LEU A 218 -31.65 -4.23 -3.25
CA LEU A 218 -30.71 -4.33 -2.14
C LEU A 218 -31.37 -5.00 -0.94
N PHE A 219 -30.69 -6.00 -0.40
CA PHE A 219 -31.14 -6.78 0.76
C PHE A 219 -30.03 -6.81 1.83
N MET A 220 -30.44 -6.90 3.08
CA MET A 220 -29.56 -7.18 4.23
C MET A 220 -29.85 -8.58 4.73
N TYR A 221 -28.83 -9.41 4.76
CA TYR A 221 -28.88 -10.76 5.31
C TYR A 221 -28.17 -10.80 6.64
N THR A 222 -28.85 -11.33 7.69
CA THR A 222 -28.28 -11.55 9.02
C THR A 222 -28.03 -13.05 9.20
N PRO A 223 -26.77 -13.53 9.08
CA PRO A 223 -26.47 -14.96 9.07
C PRO A 223 -26.85 -15.68 10.39
N LYS A 224 -26.83 -14.96 11.52
CA LYS A 224 -27.13 -15.53 12.85
C LYS A 224 -28.53 -16.15 12.94
N ASN A 225 -29.53 -15.45 12.41
CA ASN A 225 -30.93 -15.87 12.43
C ASN A 225 -31.48 -16.25 11.05
N LYS A 226 -30.63 -16.21 10.02
CA LYS A 226 -30.95 -16.50 8.62
C LYS A 226 -32.05 -15.60 8.03
N GLU A 227 -32.11 -14.37 8.51
CA GLU A 227 -33.10 -13.39 8.11
C GLU A 227 -32.61 -12.59 6.91
N LEU A 228 -33.43 -12.54 5.85
CA LEU A 228 -33.20 -11.70 4.68
C LEU A 228 -34.24 -10.56 4.69
N ARG A 229 -33.77 -9.35 4.93
CA ARG A 229 -34.61 -8.15 4.96
C ARG A 229 -34.45 -7.36 3.66
N THR A 230 -35.54 -6.95 3.06
CA THR A 230 -35.54 -6.03 1.91
C THR A 230 -35.20 -4.63 2.38
N ILE A 231 -34.19 -4.01 1.81
CA ILE A 231 -33.80 -2.61 2.02
C ILE A 231 -34.39 -1.74 0.88
N TYR A 232 -34.30 -2.23 -0.35
CA TYR A 232 -34.81 -1.53 -1.53
C TYR A 232 -35.19 -2.55 -2.60
N THR A 233 -36.36 -2.38 -3.21
CA THR A 233 -36.78 -3.14 -4.38
C THR A 233 -36.57 -2.28 -5.62
N SER A 234 -35.80 -2.78 -6.59
CA SER A 234 -35.51 -2.06 -7.82
C SER A 234 -36.49 -2.39 -8.94
N ASP A 235 -36.82 -1.40 -9.73
CA ASP A 235 -37.57 -1.59 -10.97
C ASP A 235 -36.73 -2.27 -12.06
N SER A 236 -37.44 -2.78 -13.08
CA SER A 236 -36.78 -3.31 -14.28
C SER A 236 -35.97 -2.21 -14.99
N GLY A 237 -34.72 -2.49 -15.33
CA GLY A 237 -33.85 -1.53 -16.00
C GLY A 237 -33.08 -0.58 -15.08
N GLN A 238 -33.02 -0.88 -13.79
CA GLN A 238 -32.19 -0.16 -12.82
C GLN A 238 -30.96 -0.97 -12.38
N THR A 239 -29.86 -0.28 -12.17
CA THR A 239 -28.66 -0.80 -11.51
C THR A 239 -28.55 -0.22 -10.11
N VAL A 240 -28.54 -1.08 -9.09
CA VAL A 240 -28.30 -0.72 -7.70
C VAL A 240 -26.83 -0.99 -7.38
N LYS A 241 -26.14 -0.05 -6.72
CA LYS A 241 -24.78 -0.22 -6.21
C LYS A 241 -24.79 -0.73 -4.78
N LEU A 242 -23.67 -1.35 -4.35
CA LEU A 242 -23.50 -1.71 -2.95
C LEU A 242 -23.60 -0.47 -2.03
N PRO A 243 -24.18 -0.63 -0.82
CA PRO A 243 -24.27 0.47 0.12
C PRO A 243 -22.92 0.78 0.74
N VAL A 244 -22.69 2.06 1.01
CA VAL A 244 -21.72 2.50 2.02
C VAL A 244 -22.42 2.53 3.38
N ILE A 245 -21.66 2.22 4.42
CA ILE A 245 -22.17 2.02 5.76
C ILE A 245 -21.50 3.04 6.69
N SER A 246 -22.28 3.69 7.55
CA SER A 246 -21.72 4.56 8.59
C SER A 246 -20.88 3.77 9.60
N GLN A 247 -19.98 4.44 10.31
CA GLN A 247 -19.09 3.76 11.27
C GLN A 247 -19.86 3.12 12.45
N ASP A 248 -21.02 3.65 12.80
CA ASP A 248 -21.91 3.09 13.83
C ASP A 248 -22.79 1.93 13.32
N ASN A 249 -22.70 1.59 12.03
CA ASN A 249 -23.47 0.56 11.32
C ASN A 249 -25.01 0.82 11.28
N ARG A 250 -25.47 2.05 11.54
CA ARG A 250 -26.93 2.38 11.58
C ARG A 250 -27.43 2.94 10.26
N HIS A 251 -26.58 3.58 9.48
CA HIS A 251 -26.95 4.30 8.29
C HIS A 251 -26.36 3.64 7.05
N LEU A 252 -27.14 3.53 6.01
CA LEU A 252 -26.75 3.03 4.69
C LEU A 252 -27.06 4.08 3.65
N ALA A 253 -26.17 4.27 2.69
CA ALA A 253 -26.45 5.05 1.49
C ALA A 253 -25.93 4.31 0.25
N PHE A 254 -26.66 4.37 -0.83
CA PHE A 254 -26.31 3.71 -2.08
C PHE A 254 -26.84 4.45 -3.29
N LEU A 255 -26.22 4.19 -4.43
CA LEU A 255 -26.61 4.75 -5.71
C LEU A 255 -27.54 3.81 -6.45
N VAL A 256 -28.62 4.37 -7.01
CA VAL A 256 -29.48 3.70 -7.98
C VAL A 256 -29.46 4.51 -9.27
N LYS A 257 -29.23 3.84 -10.38
CA LYS A 257 -29.24 4.48 -11.70
C LYS A 257 -29.95 3.62 -12.73
N PRO A 258 -30.49 4.22 -13.81
CA PRO A 258 -30.96 3.45 -14.95
C PRO A 258 -29.87 2.53 -15.49
N ASP A 259 -30.23 1.38 -16.02
CA ASP A 259 -29.31 0.56 -16.80
C ASP A 259 -28.79 1.39 -17.97
N SER A 260 -27.47 1.29 -18.21
CA SER A 260 -26.76 2.12 -19.17
C SER A 260 -27.55 2.33 -20.46
N THR A 261 -27.94 3.57 -20.69
CA THR A 261 -28.54 4.00 -21.94
C THR A 261 -27.47 4.21 -23.00
N LYS A 262 -27.81 4.13 -24.27
CA LYS A 262 -26.87 4.42 -25.37
C LYS A 262 -26.30 5.84 -25.32
N THR A 263 -26.91 6.71 -24.54
CA THR A 263 -26.56 8.13 -24.42
C THR A 263 -25.39 8.38 -23.44
N GLY A 264 -25.12 7.47 -22.50
CA GLY A 264 -24.07 7.63 -21.51
C GLY A 264 -24.30 8.71 -20.44
N ASN A 265 -25.51 9.30 -20.41
CA ASN A 265 -25.93 10.28 -19.41
C ASN A 265 -26.91 9.62 -18.42
N ASP A 266 -26.42 8.60 -17.73
CA ASP A 266 -27.22 7.86 -16.77
C ASP A 266 -27.15 8.58 -15.42
N SER A 267 -28.14 9.39 -15.11
CA SER A 267 -28.24 10.10 -13.84
C SER A 267 -28.52 9.13 -12.70
N ALA A 268 -27.75 9.22 -11.63
CA ALA A 268 -27.96 8.42 -10.43
C ALA A 268 -28.81 9.18 -9.41
N SER A 269 -29.51 8.43 -8.55
CA SER A 269 -30.12 8.94 -7.32
C SER A 269 -29.43 8.32 -6.11
N ILE A 270 -29.34 9.05 -4.99
CA ILE A 270 -28.82 8.54 -3.73
C ILE A 270 -29.99 8.15 -2.84
N PHE A 271 -30.01 6.89 -2.46
CA PHE A 271 -30.95 6.34 -1.50
C PHE A 271 -30.32 6.22 -0.12
N TYR A 272 -31.14 6.37 0.89
CA TYR A 272 -30.74 6.30 2.30
C TYR A 272 -31.65 5.36 3.07
N TYR A 273 -31.05 4.62 3.98
CA TYR A 273 -31.74 3.74 4.92
C TYR A 273 -31.14 3.89 6.31
N THR A 274 -31.98 3.89 7.34
CA THR A 274 -31.54 3.79 8.72
C THR A 274 -32.36 2.75 9.47
N GLU A 275 -31.81 2.23 10.55
CA GLU A 275 -32.52 1.28 11.39
C GLU A 275 -33.85 1.86 11.89
N GLY A 276 -34.93 1.09 11.73
CA GLY A 276 -36.32 1.51 12.03
C GLY A 276 -37.12 1.95 10.81
N PHE A 277 -36.50 2.22 9.65
CA PHE A 277 -37.23 2.46 8.41
C PHE A 277 -37.77 1.15 7.83
N PRO A 278 -38.96 1.13 7.21
CA PRO A 278 -39.46 -0.06 6.53
C PRO A 278 -38.65 -0.42 5.28
N SER A 279 -38.20 0.60 4.53
CA SER A 279 -37.37 0.50 3.32
C SER A 279 -36.50 1.75 3.17
N ALA A 280 -35.56 1.71 2.22
CA ALA A 280 -34.79 2.89 1.87
C ALA A 280 -35.67 3.93 1.18
N GLU A 281 -35.37 5.20 1.44
CA GLU A 281 -36.03 6.36 0.84
C GLU A 281 -35.03 7.12 -0.04
N VAL A 282 -35.56 7.84 -1.02
CA VAL A 282 -34.74 8.74 -1.83
C VAL A 282 -34.19 9.85 -0.94
N LEU A 283 -32.88 10.02 -0.94
CA LEU A 283 -32.22 11.10 -0.22
C LEU A 283 -31.92 12.28 -1.16
N ILE A 284 -31.35 12.02 -2.32
CA ILE A 284 -30.93 13.04 -3.28
C ILE A 284 -31.25 12.57 -4.70
N GLU A 285 -31.94 13.45 -5.46
CA GLU A 285 -32.24 13.30 -6.89
C GLU A 285 -31.58 14.41 -7.71
N ASN A 286 -31.52 14.24 -9.02
CA ASN A 286 -30.90 15.24 -9.89
C ASN A 286 -31.60 16.58 -9.92
N GLU A 287 -32.88 16.65 -9.59
CA GLU A 287 -33.63 17.90 -9.47
C GLU A 287 -33.09 18.81 -8.35
N HIS A 288 -32.38 18.22 -7.36
CA HIS A 288 -31.68 18.95 -6.30
C HIS A 288 -30.30 19.46 -6.75
N ILE A 289 -29.86 19.10 -7.95
CA ILE A 289 -28.53 19.45 -8.47
C ILE A 289 -28.67 20.61 -9.45
N LYS A 290 -27.70 21.50 -9.50
CA LYS A 290 -27.68 22.65 -10.39
C LYS A 290 -27.83 22.25 -11.87
N ASP A 291 -28.48 23.10 -12.66
CA ASP A 291 -28.71 22.88 -14.10
C ASP A 291 -27.39 22.50 -14.83
N GLY A 292 -27.49 21.52 -15.72
CA GLY A 292 -26.37 21.03 -16.51
C GLY A 292 -25.40 20.10 -15.74
N TRP A 293 -25.75 19.75 -14.50
CA TRP A 293 -24.98 18.79 -13.68
C TRP A 293 -25.84 17.60 -13.25
N GLN A 294 -25.19 16.52 -12.84
CA GLN A 294 -25.85 15.30 -12.38
C GLN A 294 -25.05 14.64 -11.26
N ILE A 295 -25.72 13.79 -10.47
CA ILE A 295 -25.05 12.92 -9.49
C ILE A 295 -24.14 11.96 -10.25
N SER A 296 -22.88 11.88 -9.83
CA SER A 296 -21.84 11.05 -10.46
C SER A 296 -21.71 9.70 -9.76
N ASP A 297 -21.78 8.62 -10.51
CA ASP A 297 -21.48 7.27 -10.01
C ASP A 297 -19.97 6.93 -10.01
N ASN A 298 -19.12 7.87 -10.43
CA ASN A 298 -17.65 7.75 -10.35
C ASN A 298 -17.10 8.06 -8.94
N ARG A 299 -17.94 8.55 -8.02
CA ARG A 299 -17.59 8.76 -6.62
C ARG A 299 -18.64 8.11 -5.73
N GLU A 300 -18.22 7.10 -4.99
CA GLU A 300 -19.06 6.47 -3.96
C GLU A 300 -19.42 7.51 -2.88
N PRO A 301 -20.66 7.52 -2.36
CA PRO A 301 -21.00 8.31 -1.19
C PRO A 301 -20.14 7.91 0.01
N VAL A 302 -19.92 8.84 0.95
CA VAL A 302 -19.19 8.60 2.19
C VAL A 302 -19.90 9.31 3.34
N PHE A 303 -20.14 8.61 4.45
CA PHE A 303 -20.64 9.25 5.66
C PHE A 303 -19.51 9.95 6.41
N SER A 304 -19.84 11.06 7.08
CA SER A 304 -18.97 11.58 8.13
C SER A 304 -18.85 10.56 9.27
N LYS A 305 -17.81 10.65 10.09
CA LYS A 305 -17.58 9.77 11.23
C LYS A 305 -18.75 9.72 12.19
N SER A 306 -19.37 10.86 12.47
CA SER A 306 -20.56 11.00 13.31
C SER A 306 -21.85 10.47 12.67
N GLY A 307 -21.85 10.19 11.37
CA GLY A 307 -23.02 9.78 10.63
C GLY A 307 -24.00 10.92 10.30
N HIS A 308 -23.69 12.18 10.63
CA HIS A 308 -24.63 13.30 10.42
C HIS A 308 -24.59 13.91 9.04
N ARG A 309 -23.57 13.62 8.24
CA ARG A 309 -23.38 14.15 6.87
C ARG A 309 -23.11 13.02 5.90
N ILE A 310 -23.53 13.24 4.67
CA ILE A 310 -23.17 12.40 3.53
C ILE A 310 -22.44 13.25 2.49
N PHE A 311 -21.30 12.76 2.05
CA PHE A 311 -20.50 13.33 0.98
C PHE A 311 -20.67 12.49 -0.28
N PHE A 312 -20.80 13.15 -1.43
CA PHE A 312 -21.00 12.47 -2.71
C PHE A 312 -20.43 13.31 -3.87
N GLY A 313 -20.44 12.75 -5.07
CA GLY A 313 -19.91 13.42 -6.27
C GLY A 313 -20.99 13.90 -7.20
N ILE A 314 -20.77 15.08 -7.81
CA ILE A 314 -21.52 15.55 -8.98
C ILE A 314 -20.56 15.76 -10.16
N ALA A 315 -21.09 15.68 -11.38
CA ALA A 315 -20.32 15.93 -12.60
C ALA A 315 -21.19 16.68 -13.64
N PRO A 316 -20.59 17.44 -14.55
CA PRO A 316 -21.33 18.02 -15.68
C PRO A 316 -21.99 16.93 -16.54
N VAL A 317 -23.19 17.21 -17.01
CA VAL A 317 -23.87 16.36 -18.00
C VAL A 317 -23.07 16.39 -19.31
N ARG A 318 -22.73 15.24 -19.84
CA ARG A 318 -21.93 15.13 -21.05
C ARG A 318 -22.78 15.33 -22.29
N PRO A 319 -22.23 15.91 -23.37
CA PRO A 319 -22.91 15.90 -24.66
C PRO A 319 -23.22 14.47 -25.12
N VAL A 320 -24.44 14.26 -25.60
CA VAL A 320 -24.84 12.94 -26.11
C VAL A 320 -24.09 12.67 -27.41
N LYS A 321 -23.42 11.49 -27.48
CA LYS A 321 -22.76 11.05 -28.71
C LYS A 321 -23.83 10.82 -29.80
N ASP A 322 -23.67 11.47 -30.95
CA ASP A 322 -24.54 11.18 -32.11
C ASP A 322 -24.21 9.77 -32.64
N THR A 323 -25.14 8.84 -32.39
CA THR A 323 -25.00 7.44 -32.83
C THR A 323 -25.56 7.21 -34.24
N THR A 324 -26.07 8.25 -34.92
CA THR A 324 -26.56 8.15 -36.31
C THR A 324 -25.42 8.31 -37.32
N LEU A 325 -24.29 8.90 -36.92
CA LEU A 325 -23.10 9.03 -37.74
C LEU A 325 -22.32 7.72 -37.80
N LEU A 326 -21.86 7.36 -38.99
CA LEU A 326 -20.88 6.29 -39.16
C LEU A 326 -19.55 6.75 -38.59
N GLU A 327 -18.78 5.81 -38.05
CA GLU A 327 -17.43 6.14 -37.50
C GLU A 327 -16.50 6.76 -38.55
N ALA A 328 -16.69 6.42 -39.83
CA ALA A 328 -15.96 6.99 -40.95
C ALA A 328 -16.35 8.46 -41.26
N ASP A 329 -17.52 8.89 -40.84
CA ASP A 329 -18.02 10.25 -41.08
C ASP A 329 -17.72 11.21 -39.91
N ILE A 330 -17.19 10.67 -38.81
CA ILE A 330 -16.78 11.47 -37.65
C ILE A 330 -15.42 12.09 -37.92
N ALA A 331 -15.36 13.41 -37.97
CA ALA A 331 -14.10 14.14 -38.09
C ALA A 331 -13.18 13.85 -36.88
N ARG A 332 -11.97 13.38 -37.15
CA ARG A 332 -10.92 13.24 -36.14
C ARG A 332 -10.12 14.54 -36.12
N LEU A 333 -10.37 15.37 -35.13
CA LEU A 333 -9.77 16.68 -34.99
C LEU A 333 -9.02 16.77 -33.67
N ASP A 334 -7.71 17.04 -33.73
CA ASP A 334 -6.90 17.40 -32.59
C ASP A 334 -6.75 18.92 -32.52
N ILE A 335 -7.22 19.52 -31.44
CA ILE A 335 -7.11 20.96 -31.23
C ILE A 335 -5.93 21.22 -30.31
N TRP A 336 -5.00 22.07 -30.74
CA TRP A 336 -3.85 22.53 -29.97
C TRP A 336 -4.01 24.02 -29.73
N HIS A 337 -4.14 24.40 -28.44
CA HIS A 337 -4.30 25.79 -28.08
C HIS A 337 -3.30 26.21 -27.01
N TYR A 338 -2.67 27.38 -27.17
CA TYR A 338 -1.62 27.86 -26.26
C TYR A 338 -2.09 28.21 -24.84
N ARG A 339 -3.39 28.28 -24.60
CA ARG A 339 -4.02 28.51 -23.29
C ARG A 339 -4.51 27.24 -22.61
N ASP A 340 -4.33 26.07 -23.24
CA ASP A 340 -4.73 24.83 -22.62
C ASP A 340 -3.86 24.55 -21.39
N ASN A 341 -4.46 24.09 -20.31
CA ASN A 341 -3.76 23.75 -19.09
C ASN A 341 -2.76 22.58 -19.26
N TYR A 342 -3.03 21.73 -20.24
CA TYR A 342 -2.16 20.62 -20.63
C TYR A 342 -1.98 20.59 -22.16
N VAL A 343 -0.79 20.23 -22.61
CA VAL A 343 -0.57 19.96 -24.05
C VAL A 343 -1.46 18.79 -24.50
N GLN A 344 -1.88 18.80 -25.76
CA GLN A 344 -2.84 17.85 -26.32
C GLN A 344 -2.48 16.36 -26.06
N PRO A 345 -1.23 15.88 -26.20
CA PRO A 345 -0.89 14.50 -25.87
C PRO A 345 -1.14 14.16 -24.39
N GLN A 346 -0.91 15.10 -23.46
CA GLN A 346 -1.21 14.92 -22.04
C GLN A 346 -2.71 14.87 -21.77
N GLN A 347 -3.50 15.66 -22.51
CA GLN A 347 -4.97 15.59 -22.44
C GLN A 347 -5.48 14.20 -22.84
N LEU A 348 -4.90 13.59 -23.90
CA LEU A 348 -5.27 12.23 -24.30
C LEU A 348 -4.92 11.19 -23.24
N VAL A 349 -3.76 11.30 -22.60
CA VAL A 349 -3.37 10.42 -21.48
C VAL A 349 -4.34 10.58 -20.30
N ASN A 350 -4.76 11.80 -20.02
CA ASN A 350 -5.67 12.13 -18.91
C ASN A 350 -7.15 11.90 -19.24
N LEU A 351 -7.53 11.66 -20.50
CA LEU A 351 -8.91 11.66 -20.98
C LEU A 351 -9.86 10.83 -20.10
N LYS A 352 -9.48 9.58 -19.75
CA LYS A 352 -10.32 8.73 -18.90
C LYS A 352 -10.54 9.38 -17.53
N ARG A 353 -9.49 9.89 -16.89
CA ARG A 353 -9.56 10.55 -15.59
C ARG A 353 -10.45 11.80 -15.63
N GLU A 354 -10.32 12.61 -16.67
CA GLU A 354 -11.15 13.82 -16.83
C GLU A 354 -12.62 13.48 -17.11
N LEU A 355 -12.89 12.43 -17.89
CA LEU A 355 -14.24 11.94 -18.10
C LEU A 355 -14.88 11.35 -16.82
N GLU A 356 -14.10 10.75 -15.93
CA GLU A 356 -14.56 10.19 -14.66
C GLU A 356 -14.49 11.20 -13.49
N LYS A 357 -14.09 12.44 -13.75
CA LYS A 357 -13.95 13.50 -12.74
C LYS A 357 -15.29 13.81 -12.09
N SER A 358 -15.27 13.95 -10.77
CA SER A 358 -16.43 14.32 -9.99
C SER A 358 -16.07 15.33 -8.91
N TYR A 359 -16.98 16.25 -8.64
CA TYR A 359 -16.82 17.33 -7.68
C TYR A 359 -17.53 17.00 -6.38
N LEU A 360 -16.85 17.16 -5.25
CA LEU A 360 -17.37 16.82 -3.94
C LEU A 360 -18.50 17.75 -3.52
N CYS A 361 -19.62 17.16 -3.10
CA CYS A 361 -20.74 17.80 -2.43
C CYS A 361 -20.97 17.18 -1.05
N VAL A 362 -21.73 17.89 -0.21
CA VAL A 362 -22.17 17.43 1.11
C VAL A 362 -23.65 17.77 1.32
N ALA A 363 -24.36 16.89 2.01
CA ALA A 363 -25.71 17.12 2.55
C ALA A 363 -25.76 16.71 4.02
N ASP A 364 -26.51 17.43 4.84
CA ASP A 364 -26.79 17.08 6.23
C ASP A 364 -27.97 16.08 6.30
N LEU A 365 -27.83 15.04 7.08
CA LEU A 365 -28.90 14.08 7.33
C LEU A 365 -29.88 14.60 8.38
N GLY A 366 -31.19 14.43 8.15
CA GLY A 366 -32.25 14.81 9.09
C GLY A 366 -32.69 16.28 9.06
N LYS A 367 -32.21 17.08 8.10
CA LYS A 367 -32.67 18.45 7.83
C LYS A 367 -33.22 18.54 6.41
N GLU A 368 -33.95 19.63 6.08
CA GLU A 368 -34.26 19.97 4.69
C GLU A 368 -32.94 19.96 3.90
N GLN A 369 -32.93 19.24 2.77
CA GLN A 369 -31.71 18.83 2.09
C GLN A 369 -31.03 20.00 1.39
N GLU A 370 -30.26 20.78 2.12
CA GLU A 370 -29.38 21.79 1.52
C GLU A 370 -28.10 21.12 1.04
N ILE A 371 -27.98 20.97 -0.29
CA ILE A 371 -26.78 20.44 -0.93
C ILE A 371 -25.78 21.56 -1.12
N ARG A 372 -24.56 21.34 -0.61
CA ARG A 372 -23.46 22.28 -0.75
C ARG A 372 -22.36 21.67 -1.59
N GLN A 373 -22.00 22.33 -2.68
CA GLN A 373 -20.84 21.95 -3.49
C GLN A 373 -19.57 22.46 -2.83
N LEU A 374 -18.65 21.58 -2.51
CA LEU A 374 -17.38 21.88 -1.84
C LEU A 374 -16.21 22.03 -2.82
N ALA A 375 -16.22 21.26 -3.90
CA ALA A 375 -15.16 21.27 -4.92
C ALA A 375 -15.60 22.06 -6.15
N GLN A 376 -14.68 22.82 -6.76
CA GLN A 376 -14.87 23.61 -7.97
C GLN A 376 -13.85 23.19 -9.02
N GLU A 377 -13.92 23.76 -10.23
CA GLU A 377 -12.97 23.46 -11.30
C GLU A 377 -11.54 23.89 -10.92
N GLU A 378 -11.42 25.04 -10.30
CA GLU A 378 -10.15 25.61 -9.84
C GLU A 378 -9.51 24.81 -8.69
N TYR A 379 -10.32 24.08 -7.90
CA TYR A 379 -9.88 23.22 -6.81
C TYR A 379 -10.74 21.95 -6.73
N PRO A 380 -10.52 21.01 -7.67
CA PRO A 380 -11.41 19.85 -7.87
C PRO A 380 -11.29 18.77 -6.78
N GLN A 381 -10.24 18.83 -5.98
CA GLN A 381 -10.02 17.84 -4.91
C GLN A 381 -10.06 18.53 -3.55
N VAL A 382 -11.08 18.22 -2.76
CA VAL A 382 -11.24 18.72 -1.40
C VAL A 382 -11.07 17.59 -0.40
N HIS A 383 -10.23 17.82 0.60
CA HIS A 383 -10.01 16.91 1.72
C HIS A 383 -10.70 17.47 2.97
N VAL A 384 -11.60 16.71 3.55
CA VAL A 384 -12.29 17.06 4.80
C VAL A 384 -11.66 16.25 5.94
N PRO A 385 -11.01 16.89 6.93
CA PRO A 385 -10.36 16.22 8.06
C PRO A 385 -11.32 15.44 8.98
N CYS A 386 -10.77 14.78 10.00
CA CYS A 386 -11.53 14.06 11.04
C CYS A 386 -12.46 12.99 10.46
N GLU A 387 -12.01 12.24 9.43
CA GLU A 387 -12.86 11.24 8.77
C GLU A 387 -14.17 11.86 8.26
N HIS A 388 -14.09 13.03 7.61
CA HIS A 388 -15.20 13.85 7.09
C HIS A 388 -16.09 14.52 8.16
N ASP A 389 -15.68 14.57 9.41
CA ASP A 389 -16.48 15.16 10.49
C ASP A 389 -16.18 16.65 10.73
N ALA A 390 -15.06 17.16 10.21
CA ALA A 390 -14.70 18.55 10.35
C ALA A 390 -15.72 19.49 9.65
N ASP A 391 -15.88 20.69 10.18
CA ASP A 391 -16.69 21.77 9.57
C ASP A 391 -15.92 22.53 8.47
N TRP A 392 -14.76 22.08 8.11
CA TRP A 392 -13.90 22.62 7.09
C TRP A 392 -13.16 21.55 6.29
N GLY A 393 -12.75 21.94 5.10
CA GLY A 393 -11.86 21.16 4.25
C GLY A 393 -10.75 22.03 3.68
N TYR A 394 -9.83 21.41 2.96
CA TYR A 394 -8.78 22.12 2.24
C TYR A 394 -8.55 21.50 0.85
N SER A 395 -8.04 22.32 -0.05
CA SER A 395 -7.59 21.89 -1.36
C SER A 395 -6.25 22.52 -1.69
N VAL A 396 -5.34 21.72 -2.20
CA VAL A 396 -4.09 22.16 -2.82
C VAL A 396 -4.28 22.01 -4.31
N SER A 397 -4.28 23.11 -5.04
CA SER A 397 -4.60 23.13 -6.46
C SER A 397 -3.45 23.68 -7.30
N ASP A 398 -3.07 22.90 -8.28
CA ASP A 398 -2.12 23.28 -9.34
C ASP A 398 -2.82 23.86 -10.58
N TYR A 399 -4.13 24.06 -10.55
CA TYR A 399 -4.97 24.41 -11.70
C TYR A 399 -4.38 25.54 -12.56
N ASN A 400 -3.92 26.60 -11.92
CA ASN A 400 -3.32 27.77 -12.60
C ASN A 400 -1.90 27.53 -13.11
N TYR A 401 -1.25 26.42 -12.70
CA TYR A 401 0.17 26.12 -12.94
C TYR A 401 0.40 24.83 -13.73
N GLN A 402 -0.66 24.16 -14.18
CA GLN A 402 -0.60 22.85 -14.81
C GLN A 402 0.26 22.84 -16.09
N LEU A 403 0.18 23.90 -16.89
CA LEU A 403 0.98 24.02 -18.10
C LEU A 403 2.49 24.10 -17.77
N GLU A 404 2.84 24.80 -16.69
CA GLU A 404 4.22 24.96 -16.23
C GLU A 404 4.84 23.62 -15.78
N SER A 405 4.02 22.68 -15.28
CA SER A 405 4.47 21.33 -14.91
C SER A 405 5.06 20.52 -16.07
N MET A 406 4.91 20.98 -17.32
CA MET A 406 5.52 20.36 -18.50
C MET A 406 7.04 20.58 -18.58
N TRP A 407 7.58 21.59 -17.91
CA TRP A 407 9.01 21.91 -17.90
C TRP A 407 9.60 22.23 -16.52
N SER A 408 8.78 22.35 -15.49
CA SER A 408 9.20 22.55 -14.09
C SER A 408 8.80 21.36 -13.24
N ALA A 409 9.73 20.85 -12.43
CA ALA A 409 9.47 19.79 -11.46
C ALA A 409 8.99 20.35 -10.11
N ASP A 410 9.07 21.66 -9.90
CA ASP A 410 8.71 22.30 -8.64
C ASP A 410 7.19 22.49 -8.50
N PRO A 411 6.60 22.04 -7.40
CA PRO A 411 5.16 22.05 -7.22
C PRO A 411 4.66 23.46 -6.86
N ARG A 412 4.10 24.19 -7.85
CA ARG A 412 3.35 25.44 -7.60
C ARG A 412 1.89 25.11 -7.36
N ALA A 413 1.31 25.71 -6.36
CA ALA A 413 -0.09 25.51 -6.02
C ALA A 413 -0.70 26.70 -5.28
N ASP A 414 -2.02 26.76 -5.36
CA ASP A 414 -2.87 27.58 -4.51
C ASP A 414 -3.44 26.72 -3.37
N LEU A 415 -3.56 27.28 -2.17
CA LEU A 415 -4.18 26.62 -1.02
C LEU A 415 -5.52 27.28 -0.71
N TYR A 416 -6.58 26.48 -0.80
CA TYR A 416 -7.94 26.89 -0.43
C TYR A 416 -8.36 26.23 0.88
N ILE A 417 -9.06 26.99 1.72
CA ILE A 417 -9.84 26.48 2.85
C ILE A 417 -11.32 26.58 2.51
N ILE A 418 -12.03 25.49 2.65
CA ILE A 418 -13.44 25.34 2.29
C ILE A 418 -14.25 25.19 3.56
N ASN A 419 -15.31 25.97 3.72
CA ASN A 419 -16.29 25.80 4.77
C ASN A 419 -17.30 24.72 4.38
N VAL A 420 -17.36 23.62 5.11
CA VAL A 420 -18.26 22.50 4.84
C VAL A 420 -19.72 22.85 5.18
N THR A 421 -19.94 23.86 6.06
CA THR A 421 -21.28 24.22 6.53
C THR A 421 -22.06 25.05 5.51
N ASP A 422 -21.38 25.88 4.71
CA ASP A 422 -22.02 26.77 3.73
C ASP A 422 -21.45 26.65 2.30
N GLY A 423 -20.42 25.80 2.11
CA GLY A 423 -19.78 25.61 0.79
C GLY A 423 -18.87 26.75 0.34
N THR A 424 -18.68 27.80 1.14
CA THR A 424 -17.80 28.91 0.78
C THR A 424 -16.32 28.51 0.85
N SER A 425 -15.49 29.15 0.05
CA SER A 425 -14.05 28.92 0.03
C SER A 425 -13.25 30.22 0.24
N GLU A 426 -12.09 30.10 0.82
CA GLU A 426 -11.12 31.17 1.04
C GLU A 426 -9.78 30.77 0.42
N LEU A 427 -9.22 31.58 -0.47
CA LEU A 427 -7.87 31.43 -0.98
C LEU A 427 -6.88 31.92 0.09
N VAL A 428 -6.17 30.98 0.72
CA VAL A 428 -5.26 31.29 1.85
C VAL A 428 -3.83 31.52 1.37
N LEU A 429 -3.38 30.75 0.39
CA LEU A 429 -2.08 30.93 -0.26
C LEU A 429 -2.29 30.92 -1.77
N LYS A 430 -1.68 31.90 -2.45
CA LYS A 430 -1.66 31.98 -3.91
C LYS A 430 -0.23 31.89 -4.39
N ASP A 431 0.02 31.02 -5.38
CA ASP A 431 1.33 30.93 -6.06
C ASP A 431 2.48 30.56 -5.10
N HIS A 432 2.33 29.45 -4.39
CA HIS A 432 3.33 28.96 -3.46
C HIS A 432 3.89 27.60 -3.87
N TYR A 433 5.16 27.35 -3.54
CA TYR A 433 5.82 26.06 -3.72
C TYR A 433 5.60 25.20 -2.47
N ILE A 434 4.43 24.61 -2.35
CA ILE A 434 4.03 23.85 -1.16
C ILE A 434 3.99 22.36 -1.40
N SER A 435 4.44 21.61 -0.40
CA SER A 435 4.41 20.14 -0.40
C SER A 435 4.12 19.60 1.01
N ASN A 436 3.91 18.30 1.14
CA ASN A 436 3.63 17.64 2.41
C ASN A 436 2.48 18.29 3.22
N VAL A 437 1.44 18.74 2.51
CA VAL A 437 0.27 19.36 3.12
C VAL A 437 -0.56 18.33 3.84
N GLY A 438 -0.92 18.57 5.09
CA GLY A 438 -1.74 17.64 5.87
C GLY A 438 -2.44 18.30 7.06
N ALA A 439 -3.71 17.92 7.28
CA ALA A 439 -4.45 18.34 8.46
C ALA A 439 -4.05 17.52 9.68
N SER A 440 -4.17 18.15 10.86
CA SER A 440 -4.03 17.44 12.13
C SER A 440 -5.22 16.51 12.38
N PRO A 441 -5.06 15.43 13.16
CA PRO A 441 -6.09 14.42 13.40
C PRO A 441 -7.40 14.95 14.01
N GLU A 442 -7.34 15.98 14.86
CA GLU A 442 -8.54 16.64 15.42
C GLU A 442 -8.97 17.88 14.60
N GLY A 443 -8.33 18.15 13.45
CA GLY A 443 -8.68 19.23 12.54
C GLY A 443 -8.41 20.64 13.05
N LYS A 444 -7.52 20.83 14.03
CA LYS A 444 -7.18 22.15 14.55
C LYS A 444 -6.21 22.91 13.68
N TYR A 445 -5.34 22.19 12.97
CA TYR A 445 -4.25 22.74 12.17
C TYR A 445 -4.18 22.11 10.80
N LEU A 446 -3.68 22.90 9.83
CA LEU A 446 -3.14 22.42 8.57
C LEU A 446 -1.66 22.74 8.57
N VAL A 447 -0.80 21.78 8.22
CA VAL A 447 0.65 22.02 8.10
C VAL A 447 1.12 21.77 6.68
N TRP A 448 2.15 22.46 6.27
CA TRP A 448 2.82 22.24 4.97
C TRP A 448 4.29 22.66 5.03
N TYR A 449 5.04 22.12 4.09
CA TYR A 449 6.40 22.54 3.81
C TYR A 449 6.42 23.49 2.61
N ASN A 450 7.10 24.62 2.73
CA ASN A 450 7.35 25.52 1.61
C ASN A 450 8.75 25.21 1.06
N ASN A 451 8.80 24.74 -0.19
CA ASN A 451 10.04 24.32 -0.82
C ASN A 451 10.97 25.49 -1.14
N LEU A 452 10.43 26.73 -1.28
CA LEU A 452 11.21 27.91 -1.64
C LEU A 452 12.12 28.37 -0.50
N ASP A 453 11.60 28.45 0.72
CA ASP A 453 12.35 28.88 1.91
C ASP A 453 12.81 27.73 2.79
N SER A 454 12.40 26.49 2.45
CA SER A 454 12.75 25.27 3.18
C SER A 454 12.24 25.22 4.61
N LEU A 455 11.10 25.85 4.88
CA LEU A 455 10.50 25.92 6.20
C LEU A 455 9.13 25.26 6.27
N TRP A 456 8.73 24.86 7.48
CA TRP A 456 7.41 24.35 7.77
C TRP A 456 6.51 25.45 8.33
N TYR A 457 5.27 25.43 7.88
CA TYR A 457 4.22 26.35 8.28
C TYR A 457 3.00 25.61 8.81
N SER A 458 2.23 26.28 9.65
CA SER A 458 0.92 25.84 10.07
C SER A 458 -0.13 26.92 9.87
N TYR A 459 -1.35 26.51 9.57
CA TYR A 459 -2.56 27.32 9.61
C TYR A 459 -3.41 26.86 10.78
N ASN A 460 -3.75 27.77 11.69
CA ASN A 460 -4.63 27.50 12.81
C ASN A 460 -6.08 27.81 12.39
N ARG A 461 -6.94 26.80 12.38
CA ARG A 461 -8.32 26.92 11.94
C ARG A 461 -9.16 27.91 12.77
N ALA A 462 -8.95 27.96 14.09
CA ALA A 462 -9.77 28.76 14.98
C ALA A 462 -9.55 30.27 14.83
N ASN A 463 -8.30 30.70 14.63
CA ASN A 463 -7.95 32.12 14.52
C ASN A 463 -7.47 32.54 13.14
N LYS A 464 -7.45 31.62 12.16
CA LYS A 464 -7.03 31.80 10.77
C LYS A 464 -5.60 32.33 10.59
N LYS A 465 -4.73 32.11 11.57
CA LYS A 465 -3.33 32.58 11.51
C LYS A 465 -2.43 31.54 10.89
N ILE A 466 -1.53 32.03 10.03
CA ILE A 466 -0.40 31.26 9.50
C ILE A 466 0.82 31.57 10.36
N VAL A 467 1.54 30.52 10.78
CA VAL A 467 2.74 30.62 11.60
C VAL A 467 3.84 29.77 10.97
N CYS A 468 5.05 30.32 10.83
CA CYS A 468 6.24 29.51 10.59
C CYS A 468 6.57 28.75 11.87
N ILE A 469 6.56 27.40 11.81
CA ILE A 469 6.77 26.55 12.99
C ILE A 469 8.20 26.01 13.09
N THR A 470 9.05 26.32 12.13
CA THR A 470 10.49 25.96 12.12
C THR A 470 11.40 27.15 11.86
N PRO A 471 11.14 28.36 12.44
CA PRO A 471 12.06 29.46 12.31
C PRO A 471 13.34 29.15 13.10
N ASP A 472 14.48 29.63 12.63
CA ASP A 472 15.78 29.60 13.33
C ASP A 472 16.18 28.22 13.92
N MET A 473 15.77 27.14 13.23
CA MET A 473 16.14 25.78 13.64
C MET A 473 17.63 25.52 13.42
N PRO A 474 18.30 24.80 14.35
CA PRO A 474 19.72 24.46 14.20
C PRO A 474 20.01 23.41 13.13
N VAL A 475 18.97 22.92 12.47
CA VAL A 475 19.01 21.87 11.43
C VAL A 475 18.12 22.25 10.25
N SER A 476 18.45 21.75 9.07
CA SER A 476 17.59 21.84 7.90
C SER A 476 16.55 20.72 7.88
N PHE A 477 15.33 21.04 7.47
CA PHE A 477 14.29 20.05 7.14
C PHE A 477 14.26 19.70 5.65
N ALA A 478 15.00 20.43 4.82
CA ALA A 478 15.22 20.10 3.42
C ALA A 478 16.14 18.88 3.27
N ASN A 479 15.96 18.12 2.19
CA ASN A 479 16.88 17.04 1.85
C ASN A 479 18.31 17.55 1.64
N GLU A 480 19.16 17.31 2.62
CA GLU A 480 20.59 17.74 2.61
C GLU A 480 21.42 16.99 1.55
N LEU A 481 20.90 15.92 0.97
CA LEU A 481 21.54 15.15 -0.10
C LEU A 481 21.03 15.51 -1.49
N HIS A 482 20.21 16.56 -1.59
CA HIS A 482 19.64 17.01 -2.84
C HIS A 482 20.74 17.48 -3.80
N ASP A 483 20.69 17.03 -5.06
CA ASP A 483 21.69 17.31 -6.10
C ASP A 483 21.08 17.26 -7.52
N THR A 484 19.78 17.54 -7.62
CA THR A 484 19.02 17.62 -8.87
C THR A 484 18.53 19.05 -9.12
N PRO A 485 18.25 19.47 -10.38
CA PRO A 485 17.86 20.85 -10.72
C PRO A 485 16.38 21.14 -10.38
N GLU A 486 16.01 20.95 -9.14
CA GLU A 486 14.70 21.28 -8.56
C GLU A 486 14.87 21.75 -7.11
N MET A 487 13.82 22.29 -6.48
CA MET A 487 13.88 22.68 -5.07
C MET A 487 13.96 21.46 -4.15
N ALA A 488 14.79 21.54 -3.12
CA ALA A 488 14.94 20.46 -2.15
C ALA A 488 13.63 20.21 -1.40
N ARG A 489 13.16 18.95 -1.44
CA ARG A 489 11.96 18.52 -0.70
C ARG A 489 12.30 18.23 0.76
N SER A 490 11.31 18.31 1.64
CA SER A 490 11.50 17.96 3.04
C SER A 490 11.61 16.47 3.27
N TYR A 491 12.17 16.09 4.42
CA TYR A 491 12.10 14.71 4.91
C TYR A 491 10.70 14.30 5.45
N GLY A 492 9.72 15.21 5.38
CA GLY A 492 8.33 14.98 5.76
C GLY A 492 8.08 14.96 7.27
N TYR A 493 6.86 14.57 7.63
CA TYR A 493 6.46 14.34 9.01
C TYR A 493 6.04 12.88 9.23
N SER A 494 6.22 12.39 10.46
CA SER A 494 6.01 10.97 10.78
C SER A 494 4.71 10.73 11.56
N ALA A 495 4.24 11.69 12.36
CA ALA A 495 3.13 11.50 13.30
C ALA A 495 2.58 12.81 13.84
N TRP A 496 1.47 12.71 14.59
CA TRP A 496 0.92 13.76 15.44
C TRP A 496 0.84 13.29 16.90
N ALA A 497 0.97 14.21 17.83
CA ALA A 497 0.66 13.96 19.22
C ALA A 497 -0.85 14.03 19.47
N GLU A 498 -1.34 13.28 20.44
CA GLU A 498 -2.75 13.29 20.87
C GLU A 498 -3.22 14.71 21.20
N GLY A 499 -4.41 15.07 20.71
CA GLY A 499 -4.99 16.41 20.89
C GLY A 499 -4.37 17.49 20.03
N ASP A 500 -3.68 17.11 18.93
CA ASP A 500 -2.98 18.01 18.00
C ASP A 500 -1.90 18.88 18.67
N LYS A 501 -1.37 18.41 19.81
CA LYS A 501 -0.41 19.20 20.62
C LYS A 501 0.95 19.39 19.97
N ALA A 502 1.31 18.50 19.06
CA ALA A 502 2.55 18.58 18.29
C ALA A 502 2.47 17.78 17.00
N VAL A 503 3.24 18.18 16.01
CA VAL A 503 3.58 17.40 14.82
C VAL A 503 5.03 16.90 14.95
N TYR A 504 5.29 15.67 14.51
CA TYR A 504 6.63 15.07 14.53
C TYR A 504 7.27 15.21 13.15
N LEU A 505 8.15 16.21 12.99
CA LEU A 505 8.89 16.49 11.76
C LEU A 505 10.21 15.73 11.73
N ASN A 506 10.66 15.36 10.54
CA ASN A 506 11.95 14.71 10.34
C ASN A 506 12.95 15.70 9.76
N ASP A 507 14.17 15.79 10.34
CA ASP A 507 15.34 16.27 9.62
C ASP A 507 16.06 15.07 8.97
N ARG A 508 17.28 15.25 8.48
CA ARG A 508 18.06 14.17 7.88
C ARG A 508 18.22 12.97 8.83
N TYR A 509 18.48 13.22 10.10
CA TYR A 509 18.85 12.21 11.08
C TYR A 509 17.83 12.04 12.19
N ASP A 510 17.29 13.15 12.70
CA ASP A 510 16.51 13.18 13.94
C ASP A 510 15.01 13.43 13.69
N VAL A 511 14.21 13.17 14.72
CA VAL A 511 12.78 13.46 14.76
C VAL A 511 12.52 14.54 15.80
N TRP A 512 11.78 15.57 15.37
CA TRP A 512 11.49 16.75 16.14
C TRP A 512 10.01 16.84 16.52
N GLN A 513 9.71 17.05 17.77
CA GLN A 513 8.38 17.39 18.25
C GLN A 513 8.20 18.91 18.15
N ILE A 514 7.31 19.35 17.28
CA ILE A 514 7.05 20.77 16.98
C ILE A 514 5.63 21.14 17.38
N ASP A 515 5.48 22.22 18.14
CA ASP A 515 4.19 22.83 18.46
C ASP A 515 3.64 23.54 17.20
N PRO A 516 2.49 23.11 16.65
CA PRO A 516 1.93 23.74 15.45
C PRO A 516 1.41 25.18 15.72
N SER A 517 1.27 25.62 16.96
CA SER A 517 0.96 27.01 17.30
C SER A 517 2.19 27.93 17.27
N GLY A 518 3.41 27.38 17.27
CA GLY A 518 4.66 28.11 17.33
C GLY A 518 4.96 28.76 18.70
N GLN A 519 4.19 28.42 19.73
CA GLN A 519 4.35 29.09 21.06
C GLN A 519 5.40 28.41 21.94
N THR A 520 5.65 27.09 21.74
CA THR A 520 6.63 26.37 22.53
C THR A 520 7.85 26.00 21.69
N PRO A 521 9.06 26.03 22.28
CA PRO A 521 10.26 25.67 21.54
C PRO A 521 10.25 24.23 21.01
N PRO A 522 10.80 23.96 19.83
CA PRO A 522 11.01 22.64 19.29
C PRO A 522 11.81 21.72 20.21
N VAL A 523 11.50 20.42 20.21
CA VAL A 523 12.20 19.43 21.03
C VAL A 523 12.65 18.25 20.14
N ALA A 524 13.95 17.97 20.09
CA ALA A 524 14.44 16.77 19.45
C ALA A 524 14.01 15.53 20.24
N LEU A 525 13.08 14.74 19.71
CA LEU A 525 12.61 13.51 20.38
C LEU A 525 13.74 12.48 20.53
N THR A 526 14.67 12.48 19.61
CA THR A 526 15.86 11.63 19.56
C THR A 526 17.09 12.23 20.27
N GLU A 527 16.94 13.37 20.94
CA GLU A 527 18.00 14.11 21.69
C GLU A 527 19.24 14.44 20.83
N GLY A 528 19.10 14.59 19.52
CA GLY A 528 20.20 14.85 18.59
C GLY A 528 21.19 13.67 18.46
N LEU A 529 20.80 12.49 18.92
CA LEU A 529 21.61 11.29 18.77
C LEU A 529 21.87 10.96 17.30
N GLY A 530 20.85 11.15 16.47
CA GLY A 530 20.93 10.86 15.05
C GLY A 530 22.03 11.66 14.37
N ARG A 531 22.04 12.96 14.50
CA ARG A 531 23.05 13.84 13.89
C ARG A 531 24.44 13.64 14.48
N ARG A 532 24.55 13.39 15.80
CA ARG A 532 25.83 13.16 16.49
C ARG A 532 26.51 11.87 16.02
N GLU A 533 25.74 10.79 15.85
CA GLU A 533 26.26 9.48 15.46
C GLU A 533 26.13 9.19 13.96
N GLU A 534 25.48 10.06 13.20
CA GLU A 534 25.09 9.90 11.78
C GLU A 534 24.15 8.69 11.58
N ILE A 535 23.15 8.58 12.46
CA ILE A 535 22.11 7.55 12.39
C ILE A 535 20.78 8.21 12.01
N THR A 536 20.20 7.83 10.88
CA THR A 536 18.88 8.31 10.46
C THR A 536 17.79 7.58 11.24
N PHE A 537 17.02 8.32 12.06
CA PHE A 537 15.85 7.80 12.77
C PHE A 537 14.54 8.20 12.10
N ARG A 538 13.62 7.26 11.98
CA ARG A 538 12.23 7.50 11.55
C ARG A 538 11.27 6.77 12.48
N ILE A 539 10.16 7.40 12.85
CA ILE A 539 9.15 6.75 13.70
C ILE A 539 8.65 5.50 12.99
N ALA A 540 8.85 4.34 13.61
CA ALA A 540 8.30 3.08 13.20
C ALA A 540 7.01 2.79 13.96
N ARG A 541 6.04 2.20 13.26
CA ARG A 541 4.75 1.80 13.85
C ARG A 541 4.60 0.30 13.67
N PRO A 542 5.28 -0.52 14.49
CA PRO A 542 5.28 -1.97 14.32
C PRO A 542 3.94 -2.61 14.69
N ASP A 543 3.07 -1.92 15.42
CA ASP A 543 1.80 -2.46 15.90
C ASP A 543 0.93 -2.88 14.71
N TYR A 544 0.56 -4.15 14.68
CA TYR A 544 -0.28 -4.72 13.64
C TYR A 544 -1.73 -4.29 13.88
N VAL A 545 -2.22 -3.39 13.06
CA VAL A 545 -3.59 -2.87 13.10
C VAL A 545 -4.17 -2.87 11.68
N VAL A 546 -5.38 -3.37 11.54
CA VAL A 546 -6.12 -3.37 10.28
C VAL A 546 -7.07 -2.19 10.25
N TYR A 547 -7.00 -1.37 9.20
CA TYR A 547 -7.83 -0.19 9.01
C TYR A 547 -8.84 -0.39 7.87
N PRO A 548 -10.02 0.23 7.96
CA PRO A 548 -10.96 0.28 6.84
C PRO A 548 -10.32 0.92 5.60
N PRO A 549 -10.75 0.54 4.39
CA PRO A 549 -10.31 1.19 3.17
C PRO A 549 -10.54 2.71 3.22
N GLY A 550 -9.58 3.48 2.70
CA GLY A 550 -9.66 4.95 2.68
C GLY A 550 -9.24 5.66 3.98
N VAL A 551 -9.07 4.93 5.09
CA VAL A 551 -8.60 5.51 6.35
C VAL A 551 -7.07 5.57 6.36
N ARG A 552 -6.53 6.79 6.50
CA ARG A 552 -5.07 6.98 6.61
C ARG A 552 -4.60 6.74 8.04
N ARG A 553 -3.56 5.94 8.18
CA ARG A 553 -2.97 5.62 9.50
C ARG A 553 -2.53 6.87 10.28
N LEU A 554 -1.95 7.85 9.61
CA LEU A 554 -1.50 9.11 10.21
C LEU A 554 -2.64 9.93 10.84
N GLU A 555 -3.85 9.83 10.30
CA GLU A 555 -5.04 10.52 10.80
C GLU A 555 -5.69 9.79 11.98
N LYS A 556 -5.46 8.48 12.10
CA LYS A 556 -6.08 7.64 13.13
C LYS A 556 -5.19 7.44 14.35
N GLU A 557 -3.89 7.31 14.14
CA GLU A 557 -2.93 7.02 15.20
C GLU A 557 -2.22 8.27 15.67
N THR A 558 -2.53 8.71 16.87
CA THR A 558 -1.80 9.76 17.56
C THR A 558 -0.89 9.19 18.64
N ILE A 559 0.21 9.87 18.91
CA ILE A 559 1.15 9.47 19.95
C ILE A 559 0.73 10.11 21.26
N LYS A 560 0.38 9.27 22.25
CA LYS A 560 0.02 9.70 23.61
C LYS A 560 1.27 10.17 24.38
N ALA A 561 1.07 11.12 25.27
CA ALA A 561 2.13 11.52 26.19
C ALA A 561 2.57 10.32 27.06
N GLY A 562 3.88 10.10 27.15
CA GLY A 562 4.46 8.96 27.88
C GLY A 562 4.45 7.63 27.13
N ALA A 563 3.91 7.59 25.91
CA ALA A 563 3.93 6.37 25.10
C ALA A 563 5.37 5.97 24.72
N THR A 564 5.58 4.67 24.57
CA THR A 564 6.80 4.15 23.94
C THR A 564 6.68 4.31 22.42
N VAL A 565 7.65 4.99 21.83
CA VAL A 565 7.77 5.18 20.38
C VAL A 565 8.95 4.35 19.88
N TYR A 566 8.71 3.56 18.84
CA TYR A 566 9.76 2.81 18.15
C TYR A 566 10.26 3.59 16.94
N PHE A 567 11.52 3.35 16.59
CA PHE A 567 12.19 3.97 15.45
C PHE A 567 12.88 2.90 14.62
N SER A 568 12.76 3.00 13.32
CA SER A 568 13.76 2.43 12.43
C SER A 568 15.01 3.30 12.50
N ALA A 569 16.15 2.67 12.46
CA ALA A 569 17.46 3.32 12.48
C ALA A 569 18.31 2.84 11.30
N PHE A 570 18.99 3.76 10.65
CA PHE A 570 19.95 3.46 9.60
C PHE A 570 21.25 4.22 9.86
N ASP A 571 22.32 3.50 10.03
CA ASP A 571 23.65 4.06 10.28
C ASP A 571 24.32 4.41 8.94
N GLU A 572 24.53 5.69 8.69
CA GLU A 572 25.08 6.20 7.42
C GLU A 572 26.55 5.78 7.22
N LYS A 573 27.29 5.52 8.28
CA LYS A 573 28.71 5.12 8.23
C LYS A 573 28.89 3.63 7.96
N THR A 574 28.15 2.80 8.69
CA THR A 574 28.28 1.33 8.64
C THR A 574 27.25 0.68 7.74
N LYS A 575 26.18 1.42 7.34
CA LYS A 575 25.01 0.95 6.61
C LYS A 575 24.17 -0.08 7.38
N GLU A 576 24.45 -0.27 8.66
CA GLU A 576 23.68 -1.15 9.53
C GLU A 576 22.27 -0.61 9.77
N ASN A 577 21.29 -1.49 9.81
CA ASN A 577 19.94 -1.14 10.20
C ASN A 577 19.67 -1.55 11.65
N GLY A 578 18.72 -0.85 12.28
CA GLY A 578 18.37 -1.14 13.66
C GLY A 578 16.93 -0.74 14.00
N VAL A 579 16.54 -1.14 15.20
CA VAL A 579 15.30 -0.74 15.85
C VAL A 579 15.65 -0.12 17.20
N TYR A 580 15.14 1.08 17.44
CA TYR A 580 15.34 1.83 18.68
C TYR A 580 13.98 2.21 19.28
N TYR A 581 13.98 2.61 20.55
CA TYR A 581 12.77 3.16 21.18
C TYR A 581 13.12 4.23 22.21
N THR A 582 12.18 5.13 22.46
CA THR A 582 12.17 6.06 23.59
C THR A 582 10.74 6.28 24.10
N LYS A 583 10.56 7.09 25.11
CA LYS A 583 9.24 7.54 25.63
C LYS A 583 9.06 9.03 25.36
N THR A 584 7.84 9.41 25.00
CA THR A 584 7.47 10.82 24.77
C THR A 584 7.30 11.66 26.05
N ALA A 585 7.42 11.05 27.25
CA ALA A 585 7.36 11.79 28.50
C ALA A 585 8.67 12.54 28.78
N ARG A 586 8.58 13.85 29.06
CA ARG A 586 9.71 14.58 29.62
C ARG A 586 9.97 14.13 31.06
N ARG A 587 11.23 13.87 31.39
CA ARG A 587 11.67 13.69 32.79
C ARG A 587 11.46 14.99 33.55
N LYS A 588 11.36 14.92 34.90
CA LYS A 588 11.33 16.08 35.78
C LYS A 588 12.51 17.04 35.54
N SER A 589 13.62 16.55 35.01
CA SER A 589 14.79 17.32 34.57
C SER A 589 14.62 18.11 33.27
N GLY A 590 13.46 18.04 32.61
CA GLY A 590 13.21 18.67 31.30
C GLY A 590 13.78 17.92 30.09
N LYS A 591 14.49 16.81 30.31
CA LYS A 591 15.07 15.95 29.24
C LYS A 591 14.14 14.80 28.88
N ASN A 592 14.14 14.37 27.64
CA ASN A 592 13.45 13.15 27.21
C ASN A 592 14.13 11.90 27.80
N ASP A 593 13.47 10.76 27.78
CA ASP A 593 14.12 9.48 28.05
C ASP A 593 15.15 9.20 26.94
N ALA A 594 16.35 8.72 27.35
CA ALA A 594 17.39 8.39 26.38
C ALA A 594 16.92 7.35 25.36
N MET A 595 17.33 7.53 24.11
CA MET A 595 17.14 6.53 23.06
C MET A 595 17.81 5.23 23.45
N LYS A 596 17.09 4.11 23.27
CA LYS A 596 17.58 2.76 23.58
C LYS A 596 17.56 1.91 22.32
N ALA A 597 18.69 1.30 21.99
CA ALA A 597 18.76 0.31 20.95
C ALA A 597 18.04 -0.97 21.39
N CYS A 598 17.13 -1.48 20.55
CA CYS A 598 16.67 -2.86 20.64
C CYS A 598 17.66 -3.77 19.93
N ILE A 599 18.05 -3.39 18.72
CA ILE A 599 18.95 -4.12 17.83
C ILE A 599 19.60 -3.15 16.84
N LYS A 600 20.83 -3.43 16.44
CA LYS A 600 21.54 -2.82 15.31
C LYS A 600 22.50 -3.86 14.74
N GLU A 601 22.37 -4.21 13.47
CA GLU A 601 23.11 -5.30 12.82
C GLU A 601 23.37 -4.99 11.35
N PRO A 602 24.40 -5.63 10.72
CA PRO A 602 24.66 -5.57 9.28
C PRO A 602 23.62 -6.37 8.47
N MET A 603 22.36 -6.06 8.70
CA MET A 603 21.19 -6.72 8.14
C MET A 603 20.13 -5.69 7.76
N THR A 604 19.23 -6.06 6.86
CA THR A 604 18.00 -5.31 6.57
C THR A 604 16.84 -5.96 7.30
N PHE A 605 15.96 -5.13 7.88
CA PHE A 605 14.74 -5.54 8.57
C PHE A 605 13.53 -5.00 7.82
N ASN A 606 12.65 -5.91 7.38
CA ASN A 606 11.41 -5.55 6.68
C ASN A 606 10.19 -6.12 7.42
N ASP A 607 9.03 -5.55 7.15
CA ASP A 607 7.72 -6.04 7.61
C ASP A 607 7.65 -6.33 9.11
N LEU A 608 8.15 -5.38 9.94
CA LEU A 608 8.01 -5.47 11.39
C LEU A 608 6.52 -5.38 11.78
N ASN A 609 5.97 -6.48 12.27
CA ASN A 609 4.60 -6.58 12.75
C ASN A 609 4.60 -7.04 14.21
N ARG A 610 4.03 -6.23 15.10
CA ARG A 610 3.95 -6.50 16.54
C ARG A 610 2.50 -6.72 16.96
N SER A 611 2.22 -7.80 17.67
CA SER A 611 0.97 -7.97 18.38
C SER A 611 0.87 -6.94 19.53
N THR A 612 -0.26 -6.23 19.59
CA THR A 612 -0.51 -5.24 20.64
C THR A 612 -0.81 -5.89 21.99
N GLU A 613 -1.34 -7.13 22.00
CA GLU A 613 -1.69 -7.86 23.22
C GLU A 613 -0.48 -8.59 23.83
N SER A 614 0.24 -9.40 23.04
CA SER A 614 1.35 -10.21 23.56
C SER A 614 2.72 -9.56 23.42
N GLY A 615 2.85 -8.58 22.52
CA GLY A 615 4.12 -7.95 22.21
C GLY A 615 5.08 -8.80 21.35
N VAL A 616 4.63 -9.94 20.83
CA VAL A 616 5.37 -10.73 19.82
C VAL A 616 5.61 -9.89 18.59
N ILE A 617 6.84 -9.86 18.10
CA ILE A 617 7.21 -9.18 16.86
C ILE A 617 7.63 -10.25 15.84
N CYS A 618 7.01 -10.21 14.66
CA CYS A 618 7.39 -10.97 13.48
C CYS A 618 7.98 -10.04 12.43
N TYR A 619 9.06 -10.42 11.79
CA TYR A 619 9.75 -9.58 10.81
C TYR A 619 10.54 -10.43 9.80
N ILE A 620 10.91 -9.81 8.67
CA ILE A 620 11.82 -10.40 7.68
C ILE A 620 13.22 -9.81 7.89
N LYS A 621 14.24 -10.67 7.91
CA LYS A 621 15.63 -10.28 8.10
C LYS A 621 16.50 -10.90 7.02
N HIS A 622 17.36 -10.09 6.42
CA HIS A 622 18.25 -10.51 5.33
C HIS A 622 19.47 -9.61 5.20
N ASN A 623 20.46 -10.05 4.44
CA ASN A 623 21.51 -9.22 3.84
C ASN A 623 21.91 -9.82 2.49
N PHE A 624 23.01 -9.35 1.88
CA PHE A 624 23.44 -9.90 0.58
C PHE A 624 23.73 -11.41 0.64
N GLU A 625 24.32 -11.88 1.72
CA GLU A 625 24.75 -13.28 1.89
C GLU A 625 23.66 -14.21 2.41
N ASN A 626 22.66 -13.66 3.08
CA ASN A 626 21.57 -14.39 3.70
C ASN A 626 20.24 -14.02 3.07
N SER A 627 19.56 -14.98 2.47
CA SER A 627 18.25 -14.76 1.85
C SER A 627 17.21 -14.28 2.88
N PRO A 628 16.15 -13.57 2.43
CA PRO A 628 15.10 -13.14 3.31
C PRO A 628 14.44 -14.31 4.02
N ASP A 629 14.46 -14.28 5.35
CA ASP A 629 13.82 -15.25 6.21
C ASP A 629 12.93 -14.59 7.24
N VAL A 630 11.88 -15.31 7.68
CA VAL A 630 10.98 -14.89 8.75
C VAL A 630 11.63 -15.15 10.10
N TRP A 631 11.57 -14.16 10.96
CA TRP A 631 12.08 -14.21 12.34
C TRP A 631 10.99 -13.73 13.30
N ILE A 632 11.07 -14.19 14.54
CA ILE A 632 10.25 -13.70 15.66
C ILE A 632 11.11 -13.32 16.85
N THR A 633 10.60 -12.39 17.66
CA THR A 633 11.10 -12.06 18.98
C THR A 633 9.96 -11.81 19.95
N LYS A 634 10.16 -12.11 21.24
CA LYS A 634 9.17 -11.92 22.31
C LYS A 634 9.63 -10.97 23.40
N ASP A 635 10.86 -10.49 23.32
CA ASP A 635 11.57 -9.77 24.36
C ASP A 635 12.31 -8.52 23.86
N LYS A 636 11.75 -7.84 22.85
CA LYS A 636 12.32 -6.64 22.22
C LYS A 636 13.71 -6.89 21.64
N PHE A 637 13.85 -7.96 20.87
CA PHE A 637 15.08 -8.39 20.17
C PHE A 637 16.23 -8.86 21.06
N LYS A 638 16.06 -9.08 22.37
CA LYS A 638 17.10 -9.70 23.20
C LYS A 638 17.40 -11.12 22.74
N THR A 639 16.36 -11.85 22.35
CA THR A 639 16.46 -13.13 21.66
C THR A 639 15.75 -13.04 20.30
N GLN A 640 16.40 -13.59 19.28
CA GLN A 640 15.86 -13.64 17.92
C GLN A 640 15.78 -15.11 17.49
N GLN A 641 14.63 -15.51 16.98
CA GLN A 641 14.42 -16.87 16.51
C GLN A 641 14.13 -16.89 15.02
N LYS A 642 15.03 -17.54 14.25
CA LYS A 642 14.82 -17.82 12.84
C LYS A 642 13.72 -18.86 12.67
N ILE A 643 12.70 -18.56 11.86
CA ILE A 643 11.55 -19.41 11.63
C ILE A 643 11.69 -20.18 10.32
N THR A 644 12.22 -19.53 9.28
CA THR A 644 12.31 -20.13 7.94
C THR A 644 13.75 -20.32 7.48
N ASP A 645 13.92 -21.13 6.46
CA ASP A 645 15.13 -21.24 5.61
C ASP A 645 14.60 -21.34 4.17
N ILE A 646 14.28 -20.17 3.57
CA ILE A 646 13.48 -20.11 2.34
C ILE A 646 14.27 -20.60 1.13
N ASN A 647 15.57 -20.27 1.05
CA ASN A 647 16.44 -20.62 -0.07
C ASN A 647 17.68 -21.40 0.39
N PRO A 648 17.52 -22.61 0.99
CA PRO A 648 18.67 -23.39 1.48
C PRO A 648 19.61 -23.81 0.34
N GLN A 649 19.11 -23.88 -0.90
CA GLN A 649 19.89 -24.17 -2.11
C GLN A 649 20.96 -23.12 -2.41
N GLN A 650 20.85 -21.89 -1.90
CA GLN A 650 21.85 -20.84 -2.07
C GLN A 650 23.25 -21.33 -1.71
N LYS A 651 23.37 -22.17 -0.69
CA LYS A 651 24.64 -22.75 -0.21
C LYS A 651 25.35 -23.65 -1.23
N LEU A 652 24.66 -24.08 -2.28
CA LEU A 652 25.19 -24.92 -3.36
C LEU A 652 25.91 -24.10 -4.44
N TYR A 653 25.76 -22.79 -4.42
CA TYR A 653 26.26 -21.88 -5.45
C TYR A 653 27.37 -20.98 -4.89
N ASN A 654 28.28 -20.56 -5.77
CA ASN A 654 29.21 -19.46 -5.49
C ASN A 654 28.41 -18.19 -5.34
N TRP A 655 28.23 -17.71 -4.10
CA TRP A 655 27.37 -16.55 -3.88
C TRP A 655 28.15 -15.23 -3.89
N GLY A 656 29.17 -15.16 -3.11
CA GLY A 656 30.00 -13.99 -2.95
C GLY A 656 29.62 -13.10 -1.75
N THR A 657 30.34 -11.99 -1.63
CA THR A 657 30.25 -11.03 -0.53
C THR A 657 30.06 -9.61 -1.04
N ALA A 658 29.56 -8.71 -0.19
CA ALA A 658 29.43 -7.29 -0.46
C ALA A 658 30.29 -6.48 0.51
N GLU A 659 31.05 -5.50 0.02
CA GLU A 659 31.95 -4.66 0.78
C GLU A 659 31.74 -3.18 0.46
N LEU A 660 31.76 -2.32 1.49
CA LEU A 660 31.69 -0.87 1.34
C LEU A 660 33.09 -0.31 1.00
N ILE A 661 33.22 0.30 -0.17
CA ILE A 661 34.44 0.95 -0.64
C ILE A 661 34.27 2.47 -0.51
N ARG A 662 35.34 3.16 -0.08
CA ARG A 662 35.40 4.62 0.03
C ARG A 662 36.55 5.19 -0.79
N TRP A 663 36.31 6.30 -1.47
CA TRP A 663 37.33 7.02 -2.25
C TRP A 663 36.98 8.51 -2.32
N LYS A 664 37.85 9.29 -2.95
CA LYS A 664 37.57 10.71 -3.25
C LYS A 664 37.30 10.90 -4.72
N SER A 665 36.30 11.71 -5.05
CA SER A 665 36.09 12.20 -6.41
C SER A 665 37.24 13.10 -6.87
N THR A 666 37.33 13.40 -8.16
CA THR A 666 38.35 14.35 -8.70
C THR A 666 38.19 15.76 -8.13
N PHE A 667 37.01 16.11 -7.65
CA PHE A 667 36.73 17.40 -6.99
C PHE A 667 36.76 17.33 -5.44
N GLY A 668 37.35 16.26 -4.88
CA GLY A 668 37.70 16.11 -3.47
C GLY A 668 36.57 15.69 -2.51
N ARG A 669 35.39 15.31 -3.02
CA ARG A 669 34.28 14.79 -2.19
C ARG A 669 34.52 13.32 -1.81
N GLU A 670 34.29 12.99 -0.56
CA GLU A 670 34.23 11.60 -0.12
C GLU A 670 33.04 10.89 -0.74
N LEU A 671 33.29 9.73 -1.31
CA LEU A 671 32.31 8.88 -1.98
C LEU A 671 32.34 7.48 -1.41
N GLU A 672 31.22 6.79 -1.58
CA GLU A 672 31.04 5.41 -1.18
C GLU A 672 30.48 4.60 -2.36
N GLY A 673 30.66 3.29 -2.28
CA GLY A 673 30.07 2.37 -3.25
C GLY A 673 30.19 0.94 -2.73
N ILE A 674 29.49 0.03 -3.38
CA ILE A 674 29.50 -1.38 -3.02
C ILE A 674 30.33 -2.15 -4.02
N LEU A 675 31.32 -2.91 -3.53
CA LEU A 675 32.04 -3.91 -4.32
C LEU A 675 31.51 -5.30 -3.97
N TYR A 676 30.89 -5.95 -4.94
CA TYR A 676 30.49 -7.36 -4.84
C TYR A 676 31.60 -8.22 -5.39
N LYS A 677 32.01 -9.23 -4.61
CA LYS A 677 33.14 -10.12 -4.91
C LYS A 677 32.71 -11.58 -4.93
N PRO A 678 33.28 -12.42 -5.80
CA PRO A 678 33.09 -13.87 -5.74
C PRO A 678 33.42 -14.43 -4.36
N GLU A 679 32.77 -15.52 -3.96
CA GLU A 679 33.02 -16.17 -2.66
C GLU A 679 34.48 -16.62 -2.49
N ASN A 680 35.11 -17.06 -3.59
CA ASN A 680 36.49 -17.51 -3.67
C ASN A 680 37.44 -16.41 -4.19
N PHE A 681 37.11 -15.13 -3.95
CA PHE A 681 37.94 -14.02 -4.38
C PHE A 681 39.38 -14.13 -3.90
N ASP A 682 40.32 -14.08 -4.84
CA ASP A 682 41.77 -14.09 -4.58
C ASP A 682 42.35 -12.74 -5.05
N PRO A 683 42.88 -11.90 -4.15
CA PRO A 683 43.43 -10.60 -4.53
C PRO A 683 44.66 -10.69 -5.45
N ALA A 684 45.29 -11.88 -5.59
CA ALA A 684 46.39 -12.09 -6.52
C ALA A 684 45.92 -12.36 -7.98
N ARG A 685 44.65 -12.61 -8.18
CA ARG A 685 44.06 -12.86 -9.51
C ARG A 685 43.43 -11.57 -10.08
N LYS A 686 43.42 -11.49 -11.42
CA LYS A 686 42.67 -10.46 -12.16
C LYS A 686 41.29 -10.98 -12.46
N TYR A 687 40.25 -10.13 -12.22
CA TYR A 687 38.86 -10.42 -12.48
C TYR A 687 38.30 -9.39 -13.48
N PRO A 688 37.40 -9.78 -14.37
CA PRO A 688 36.60 -8.81 -15.11
C PRO A 688 35.66 -8.09 -14.13
N MET A 689 35.51 -6.77 -14.29
CA MET A 689 34.67 -5.96 -13.43
C MET A 689 33.59 -5.24 -14.23
N LEU A 690 32.33 -5.38 -13.78
CA LEU A 690 31.21 -4.60 -14.25
C LEU A 690 31.01 -3.40 -13.32
N VAL A 691 30.85 -2.21 -13.87
CA VAL A 691 30.50 -1.00 -13.14
C VAL A 691 29.05 -0.66 -13.45
N TYR A 692 28.17 -0.79 -12.44
CA TYR A 692 26.76 -0.49 -12.55
C TYR A 692 26.42 0.73 -11.70
N PHE A 693 25.91 1.77 -12.31
CA PHE A 693 25.65 3.03 -11.62
C PHE A 693 24.36 3.69 -12.10
N TYR A 694 23.78 4.50 -11.22
CA TYR A 694 22.61 5.34 -11.51
C TYR A 694 22.67 6.63 -10.67
N GLU A 695 22.60 6.52 -9.36
CA GLU A 695 22.71 7.61 -8.37
C GLU A 695 23.48 7.10 -7.16
N ARG A 696 22.90 7.20 -5.96
CA ARG A 696 23.45 6.66 -4.71
C ARG A 696 22.84 5.31 -4.40
N ASN A 697 23.67 4.31 -4.20
CA ASN A 697 23.25 2.94 -3.94
C ASN A 697 23.93 2.30 -2.71
N SER A 698 24.93 2.97 -2.11
CA SER A 698 25.69 2.44 -0.98
C SER A 698 24.83 2.05 0.23
N HIS A 699 23.68 2.74 0.40
CA HIS A 699 22.67 2.41 1.42
C HIS A 699 22.09 0.99 1.29
N THR A 700 22.23 0.35 0.11
CA THR A 700 21.74 -1.02 -0.15
C THR A 700 22.74 -2.12 0.17
N LEU A 701 23.87 -1.82 0.85
CA LEU A 701 24.94 -2.77 1.16
C LEU A 701 24.42 -4.09 1.74
N TYR A 702 23.48 -4.02 2.65
CA TYR A 702 22.87 -5.19 3.30
C TYR A 702 21.52 -5.61 2.70
N THR A 703 21.26 -5.25 1.45
CA THR A 703 20.05 -5.68 0.77
C THR A 703 20.28 -6.95 -0.03
N TYR A 704 19.47 -7.96 0.19
CA TYR A 704 19.49 -9.18 -0.61
C TYR A 704 19.15 -8.91 -2.08
N LYS A 705 19.90 -9.54 -2.97
CA LYS A 705 19.66 -9.49 -4.42
C LYS A 705 19.28 -10.89 -4.90
N SER A 706 18.01 -11.12 -5.21
CA SER A 706 17.56 -12.43 -5.72
C SER A 706 18.08 -12.70 -7.13
N PRO A 707 18.49 -13.93 -7.44
CA PRO A 707 18.66 -14.36 -8.83
C PRO A 707 17.30 -14.30 -9.53
N ALA A 708 17.18 -13.40 -10.50
CA ALA A 708 15.94 -13.18 -11.21
C ALA A 708 16.19 -12.65 -12.62
N PRO A 709 15.27 -12.87 -13.58
CA PRO A 709 15.31 -12.19 -14.86
C PRO A 709 15.28 -10.67 -14.65
N SER A 710 16.09 -9.95 -15.40
CA SER A 710 16.18 -8.51 -15.30
C SER A 710 15.99 -7.87 -16.69
N ARG A 711 15.24 -6.78 -16.75
CA ARG A 711 14.92 -6.06 -17.98
C ARG A 711 15.83 -4.86 -18.21
N SER A 712 16.18 -4.13 -17.16
CA SER A 712 16.94 -2.86 -17.26
C SER A 712 18.09 -2.75 -16.27
N THR A 713 18.26 -3.75 -15.38
CA THR A 713 19.35 -3.80 -14.39
C THR A 713 20.15 -5.08 -14.56
N ILE A 714 21.37 -5.12 -14.07
CA ILE A 714 22.14 -6.36 -14.05
C ILE A 714 21.73 -7.24 -12.87
N ASN A 715 21.81 -8.57 -13.06
CA ASN A 715 21.64 -9.52 -11.97
C ASN A 715 22.98 -9.71 -11.26
N ILE A 716 23.23 -8.97 -10.19
CA ILE A 716 24.49 -8.95 -9.46
C ILE A 716 24.92 -10.35 -9.01
N PRO A 717 24.07 -11.18 -8.35
CA PRO A 717 24.46 -12.53 -7.93
C PRO A 717 24.92 -13.41 -9.09
N PHE A 718 24.27 -13.30 -10.26
CA PHE A 718 24.68 -14.07 -11.44
C PHE A 718 26.12 -13.76 -11.87
N PHE A 719 26.47 -12.48 -12.01
CA PHE A 719 27.82 -12.09 -12.45
C PHE A 719 28.87 -12.43 -11.40
N VAL A 720 28.58 -12.17 -10.12
CA VAL A 720 29.50 -12.47 -9.02
C VAL A 720 29.75 -13.99 -8.92
N SER A 721 28.68 -14.79 -9.06
CA SER A 721 28.78 -16.25 -9.07
C SER A 721 29.63 -16.81 -10.23
N ASN A 722 29.72 -16.05 -11.33
CA ASN A 722 30.49 -16.38 -12.52
C ASN A 722 31.86 -15.66 -12.55
N GLU A 723 32.44 -15.38 -11.39
CA GLU A 723 33.80 -14.81 -11.22
C GLU A 723 33.97 -13.38 -11.77
N TYR A 724 32.91 -12.56 -11.83
CA TYR A 724 32.99 -11.13 -12.05
C TYR A 724 33.03 -10.37 -10.72
N LEU A 725 33.76 -9.27 -10.69
CA LEU A 725 33.51 -8.20 -9.74
C LEU A 725 32.35 -7.36 -10.24
N VAL A 726 31.49 -6.88 -9.32
CA VAL A 726 30.50 -5.87 -9.65
C VAL A 726 30.70 -4.68 -8.72
N PHE A 727 31.03 -3.53 -9.29
CA PHE A 727 31.19 -2.28 -8.54
C PHE A 727 29.99 -1.37 -8.76
N VAL A 728 29.37 -0.92 -7.67
CA VAL A 728 28.22 -0.03 -7.68
C VAL A 728 28.59 1.26 -6.94
N PRO A 729 29.23 2.23 -7.62
CA PRO A 729 29.64 3.50 -7.05
C PRO A 729 28.46 4.45 -6.85
N ASP A 730 28.50 5.28 -5.80
CA ASP A 730 27.65 6.43 -5.64
C ASP A 730 28.12 7.59 -6.50
N ILE A 731 27.17 8.38 -6.99
CA ILE A 731 27.41 9.60 -7.73
C ILE A 731 26.82 10.78 -6.96
N ILE A 732 27.55 11.88 -6.90
CA ILE A 732 27.07 13.18 -6.45
C ILE A 732 27.07 14.10 -7.68
N TYR A 733 25.89 14.58 -8.02
CA TYR A 733 25.73 15.41 -9.22
C TYR A 733 26.02 16.89 -8.93
N ARG A 734 26.56 17.56 -9.92
CA ARG A 734 26.60 19.02 -10.02
C ARG A 734 25.54 19.41 -11.03
N GLU A 735 24.67 20.32 -10.66
CA GLU A 735 23.59 20.81 -11.50
C GLU A 735 24.11 21.24 -12.89
N GLY A 736 23.43 20.85 -13.94
CA GLY A 736 23.80 21.11 -15.32
C GLY A 736 24.95 20.27 -15.87
N HIS A 737 25.64 19.46 -15.05
CA HIS A 737 26.82 18.68 -15.46
C HIS A 737 26.74 17.17 -15.11
N PRO A 738 25.62 16.46 -15.42
CA PRO A 738 25.44 15.08 -14.94
C PRO A 738 26.50 14.11 -15.51
N GLY A 739 26.85 14.21 -16.77
CA GLY A 739 27.84 13.33 -17.39
C GLY A 739 29.25 13.52 -16.82
N GLN A 740 29.69 14.76 -16.64
CA GLN A 740 30.99 15.06 -16.03
C GLN A 740 31.01 14.65 -14.55
N SER A 741 29.93 14.87 -13.82
CA SER A 741 29.83 14.44 -12.42
C SER A 741 29.96 12.92 -12.29
N ALA A 742 29.32 12.15 -13.18
CA ALA A 742 29.48 10.71 -13.22
C ALA A 742 30.94 10.28 -13.44
N LEU A 743 31.63 10.87 -14.42
CA LEU A 743 33.05 10.58 -14.67
C LEU A 743 33.92 10.90 -13.45
N ASP A 744 33.74 12.09 -12.89
CA ASP A 744 34.50 12.61 -11.74
C ASP A 744 34.31 11.75 -10.48
N CYS A 745 33.19 11.07 -10.34
CA CYS A 745 32.89 10.18 -9.21
C CYS A 745 33.36 8.73 -9.49
N ILE A 746 33.06 8.20 -10.66
CA ILE A 746 33.23 6.77 -10.96
C ILE A 746 34.68 6.40 -11.24
N VAL A 747 35.36 7.19 -12.10
CA VAL A 747 36.72 6.84 -12.57
C VAL A 747 37.70 6.69 -11.41
N PRO A 748 37.80 7.61 -10.44
CA PRO A 748 38.71 7.45 -9.28
C PRO A 748 38.35 6.23 -8.41
N GLY A 749 37.08 5.86 -8.32
CA GLY A 749 36.64 4.66 -7.62
C GLY A 749 37.10 3.37 -8.30
N VAL A 750 37.01 3.33 -9.64
CA VAL A 750 37.54 2.22 -10.45
C VAL A 750 39.05 2.13 -10.35
N GLU A 751 39.78 3.24 -10.50
CA GLU A 751 41.25 3.30 -10.37
C GLU A 751 41.73 2.81 -9.00
N LYS A 752 40.97 3.08 -7.93
CA LYS A 752 41.29 2.56 -6.59
C LYS A 752 41.18 1.04 -6.48
N LEU A 753 40.31 0.42 -7.30
CA LEU A 753 40.07 -1.03 -7.27
C LEU A 753 41.02 -1.82 -8.19
N ILE A 754 41.68 -1.17 -9.15
CA ILE A 754 42.69 -1.73 -10.04
C ILE A 754 44.04 -1.74 -9.34
#